data_856c402873002830beba2b869245547a
#
_entry.id   856c402873002830beba2b869245547a
#
_cell.length_a   1.000
_cell.length_b   1.000
_cell.length_c   1.000
_cell.angle_alpha   90.00
_cell.angle_beta   90.00
_cell.angle_gamma   90.00
#
_symmetry.space_group_name_H-M   'P 1'
#
loop_
_entity.id
_entity.type
_entity.pdbx_description
1 polymer ?
#
loop_
_entity_poly.entity_id
_entity_poly.type
_entity_poly.pdbx_seq_one_letter_code
_entity_poly.pdbx_strand_id
1 'polypeptide(L)'
;MIGTHALRLTSASLLLVAGIALQAQNGKSFLKEGDQFRKEQQLDKALERYGLAIEVDPGMTKAYQARAEVLVLLGRDQEAIADLQRLAELEPKDSDAASAVAAAYFRAGQLEAARSWCDKALERDERQLDALQTRVRACLALGDLDCATASSDKALATKATTDTYYLHGLARMAARDLTTAEKDFQQVIDWNHVYEEAYIALAEVQLKLYEGYEGPTMKMRTLDKAVEETSTALELNPQSIPALKTRSRAHAFQQDHAKAIADISRVVALGDTDTEVYRMRAGFYQGFGQYQNAINDLNRVLAESPEDRTALVQRSACREANLDLDGALDDLKLATKLAEKDPDADLEEKRSLAEARDRIGARVFELGREADPPRITVLEPFRKEGDVVQVSSSLNYVKVSGYVRDKSLLKAITVNGEAADFNVDEKDPQFIVSVPLAHDQEELAVQAVDVYDNFSNMDLRVERTEGLAPSIVLTSPEPSGDREITIEEGKEDVFVEGLVSDASPIRLIAVDGVNASYAPDRLDPDFSIKVPVAGKDRFVVRAEDQHGNAAEAVFTIRRIKPAPVAVATPTPTTTTPTTGTTGTTWIVHIDNSNYKGFPAITGKDDAAKMRQAFGNYRVQRTITKKDMTKADLDRFFNIELRDLVRTNQVNTILVWYSGHGRNVSGKAYWVPVDAKKDDVYSYFNYGSLKAQMQNYSETVGNTVVVSDAAGSEASFYELTR
;
A
#
# COMPACT_ATOMS: atom_id res chain seq x y z
N MET A 1 58.96 25.33 66.81
CA MET A 1 57.94 25.41 65.74
C MET A 1 57.40 24.03 65.28
N ILE A 2 57.36 23.03 66.18
CA ILE A 2 56.88 21.65 65.84
C ILE A 2 55.46 21.37 66.41
N GLY A 3 55.00 22.19 67.37
CA GLY A 3 53.71 21.88 68.06
C GLY A 3 52.45 22.41 67.42
N THR A 4 52.48 23.34 66.42
CA THR A 4 51.30 23.96 65.82
C THR A 4 50.77 23.29 64.52
N HIS A 5 51.59 22.40 63.92
CA HIS A 5 51.13 21.65 62.71
C HIS A 5 50.38 20.35 63.09
N ALA A 6 50.72 19.70 64.23
CA ALA A 6 50.02 18.51 64.67
C ALA A 6 48.56 18.79 65.14
N LEU A 7 48.33 19.95 65.80
CA LEU A 7 46.97 20.37 66.23
C LEU A 7 46.08 20.80 65.11
N ARG A 8 46.62 21.35 63.99
CA ARG A 8 45.82 21.75 62.79
C ARG A 8 45.42 20.52 61.95
N LEU A 9 46.27 19.50 61.91
CA LEU A 9 45.96 18.24 61.24
C LEU A 9 44.86 17.42 61.96
N THR A 10 44.85 17.40 63.26
CA THR A 10 43.81 16.72 64.05
C THR A 10 42.49 17.44 64.07
N SER A 11 42.48 18.79 64.06
CA SER A 11 41.24 19.55 63.96
C SER A 11 40.62 19.52 62.55
N ALA A 12 41.41 19.53 61.47
CA ALA A 12 40.93 19.34 60.14
C ALA A 12 40.35 17.94 59.86
N SER A 13 41.02 16.90 60.45
CA SER A 13 40.50 15.53 60.38
C SER A 13 39.24 15.35 61.20
N LEU A 14 39.09 15.99 62.35
CA LEU A 14 37.88 15.97 63.17
C LEU A 14 36.73 16.69 62.51
N LEU A 15 36.96 17.86 61.83
CA LEU A 15 35.97 18.58 61.08
C LEU A 15 35.51 17.83 59.84
N LEU A 16 36.45 17.14 59.17
CA LEU A 16 36.12 16.27 58.02
C LEU A 16 35.25 15.09 58.44
N VAL A 17 35.62 14.43 59.53
CA VAL A 17 34.86 13.30 60.12
C VAL A 17 33.50 13.76 60.62
N ALA A 18 33.40 14.94 61.25
CA ALA A 18 32.12 15.51 61.69
C ALA A 18 31.24 15.92 60.50
N GLY A 19 31.82 16.47 59.40
CA GLY A 19 31.11 16.79 58.17
C GLY A 19 30.54 15.55 57.49
N ILE A 20 31.34 14.50 57.38
CA ILE A 20 30.92 13.19 56.85
C ILE A 20 29.82 12.56 57.70
N ALA A 21 29.94 12.64 59.04
CA ALA A 21 28.93 12.12 59.95
C ALA A 21 27.60 12.88 59.87
N LEU A 22 27.63 14.22 59.66
CA LEU A 22 26.44 15.05 59.50
C LEU A 22 25.75 14.77 58.14
N GLN A 23 26.54 14.59 57.07
CA GLN A 23 26.00 14.20 55.76
C GLN A 23 25.37 12.80 55.84
N ALA A 24 26.03 11.81 56.42
CA ALA A 24 25.48 10.46 56.62
C ALA A 24 24.19 10.45 57.48
N GLN A 25 24.04 11.38 58.40
CA GLN A 25 22.82 11.52 59.21
C GLN A 25 21.67 12.11 58.37
N ASN A 26 21.94 13.08 57.48
CA ASN A 26 20.96 13.62 56.58
C ASN A 26 20.50 12.61 55.52
N GLY A 27 21.41 11.82 54.97
CA GLY A 27 21.10 10.74 54.03
C GLY A 27 20.17 9.69 54.62
N LYS A 28 20.42 9.27 55.87
CA LYS A 28 19.54 8.33 56.62
C LYS A 28 18.16 8.92 56.90
N SER A 29 18.05 10.23 57.10
CA SER A 29 16.75 10.92 57.26
C SER A 29 15.95 10.84 55.98
N PHE A 30 16.54 11.18 54.83
CA PHE A 30 15.87 11.10 53.52
C PHE A 30 15.46 9.66 53.18
N LEU A 31 16.29 8.65 53.46
CA LEU A 31 15.92 7.24 53.30
C LEU A 31 14.65 6.92 54.11
N LYS A 32 14.63 7.30 55.40
CA LYS A 32 13.47 7.05 56.27
C LYS A 32 12.21 7.77 55.81
N GLU A 33 12.34 9.01 55.32
CA GLU A 33 11.22 9.77 54.72
C GLU A 33 10.70 9.07 53.45
N GLY A 34 11.60 8.56 52.59
CA GLY A 34 11.29 7.77 51.42
C GLY A 34 10.50 6.51 51.76
N ASP A 35 10.97 5.77 52.82
CA ASP A 35 10.25 4.59 53.32
C ASP A 35 8.87 4.90 53.86
N GLN A 36 8.68 6.07 54.48
CA GLN A 36 7.38 6.54 54.94
C GLN A 36 6.46 6.82 53.75
N PHE A 37 6.92 7.58 52.75
CA PHE A 37 6.14 7.84 51.53
C PHE A 37 5.80 6.56 50.78
N ARG A 38 6.70 5.60 50.70
CA ARG A 38 6.44 4.28 50.12
C ARG A 38 5.31 3.55 50.86
N LYS A 39 5.30 3.54 52.17
CA LYS A 39 4.20 2.98 53.00
C LYS A 39 2.86 3.69 52.76
N GLU A 40 2.91 4.98 52.52
CA GLU A 40 1.71 5.82 52.20
C GLU A 40 1.30 5.73 50.74
N GLN A 41 1.92 4.84 49.93
CA GLN A 41 1.69 4.68 48.50
C GLN A 41 1.97 5.95 47.67
N GLN A 42 2.75 6.89 48.21
CA GLN A 42 3.19 8.12 47.53
C GLN A 42 4.52 7.88 46.80
N LEU A 43 4.46 7.04 45.74
CA LEU A 43 5.67 6.44 45.15
C LEU A 43 6.60 7.49 44.52
N ASP A 44 6.07 8.52 43.86
CA ASP A 44 6.91 9.59 43.30
C ASP A 44 7.66 10.39 44.34
N LYS A 45 7.03 10.68 45.49
CA LYS A 45 7.72 11.34 46.61
C LYS A 45 8.78 10.41 47.25
N ALA A 46 8.49 9.13 47.30
CA ALA A 46 9.48 8.16 47.77
C ALA A 46 10.72 8.18 46.87
N LEU A 47 10.56 8.18 45.54
CA LEU A 47 11.67 8.26 44.56
C LEU A 47 12.51 9.53 44.77
N GLU A 48 11.83 10.69 44.98
CA GLU A 48 12.49 11.97 45.24
C GLU A 48 13.37 11.88 46.49
N ARG A 49 12.84 11.34 47.61
CA ARG A 49 13.56 11.20 48.88
C ARG A 49 14.71 10.22 48.77
N TYR A 50 14.54 9.09 48.11
CA TYR A 50 15.64 8.17 47.86
C TYR A 50 16.72 8.79 46.97
N GLY A 51 16.32 9.60 45.97
CA GLY A 51 17.25 10.38 45.16
C GLY A 51 18.14 11.30 46.02
N LEU A 52 17.53 12.10 46.91
CA LEU A 52 18.24 12.97 47.85
C LEU A 52 19.15 12.18 48.81
N ALA A 53 18.71 10.99 49.25
CA ALA A 53 19.57 10.14 50.07
C ALA A 53 20.85 9.68 49.34
N ILE A 54 20.71 9.34 48.03
CA ILE A 54 21.82 8.93 47.17
C ILE A 54 22.73 10.12 46.85
N GLU A 55 22.17 11.31 46.59
CA GLU A 55 22.96 12.53 46.36
C GLU A 55 23.83 12.88 47.56
N VAL A 56 23.29 12.72 48.78
CA VAL A 56 24.03 12.97 50.01
C VAL A 56 25.06 11.89 50.31
N ASP A 57 24.72 10.64 50.07
CA ASP A 57 25.63 9.49 50.29
C ASP A 57 25.58 8.52 49.10
N PRO A 58 26.41 8.73 48.05
CA PRO A 58 26.51 7.84 46.90
C PRO A 58 26.94 6.39 47.18
N GLY A 59 27.31 6.09 48.42
CA GLY A 59 27.62 4.73 48.89
C GLY A 59 26.48 4.05 49.65
N MET A 60 25.30 4.70 49.76
CA MET A 60 24.18 4.17 50.54
C MET A 60 23.42 3.09 49.78
N THR A 61 23.86 1.85 49.87
CA THR A 61 23.29 0.67 49.18
C THR A 61 21.78 0.54 49.42
N LYS A 62 21.29 0.79 50.64
CA LYS A 62 19.86 0.74 50.98
C LYS A 62 19.02 1.75 50.22
N ALA A 63 19.55 2.91 49.88
CA ALA A 63 18.82 3.92 49.12
C ALA A 63 18.65 3.51 47.64
N TYR A 64 19.70 2.95 47.02
CA TYR A 64 19.63 2.37 45.69
C TYR A 64 18.64 1.21 45.64
N GLN A 65 18.72 0.27 46.60
CA GLN A 65 17.78 -0.86 46.69
C GLN A 65 16.31 -0.36 46.79
N ALA A 66 16.05 0.55 47.74
CA ALA A 66 14.70 1.04 47.96
C ALA A 66 14.14 1.83 46.79
N ARG A 67 14.99 2.63 46.10
CA ARG A 67 14.58 3.35 44.86
C ARG A 67 14.29 2.39 43.73
N ALA A 68 15.16 1.40 43.50
CA ALA A 68 14.95 0.37 42.50
C ALA A 68 13.67 -0.44 42.74
N GLU A 69 13.36 -0.82 44.00
CA GLU A 69 12.11 -1.51 44.34
C GLU A 69 10.88 -0.68 43.93
N VAL A 70 10.90 0.64 44.20
CA VAL A 70 9.80 1.53 43.80
C VAL A 70 9.74 1.71 42.28
N LEU A 71 10.86 1.82 41.59
CA LEU A 71 10.93 1.90 40.14
C LEU A 71 10.34 0.64 39.47
N VAL A 72 10.64 -0.53 40.02
CA VAL A 72 10.05 -1.81 39.59
C VAL A 72 8.53 -1.81 39.80
N LEU A 73 8.03 -1.35 40.95
CA LEU A 73 6.58 -1.23 41.19
C LEU A 73 5.87 -0.29 40.22
N LEU A 74 6.58 0.71 39.70
CA LEU A 74 6.08 1.65 38.69
C LEU A 74 6.30 1.17 37.23
N GLY A 75 6.87 -0.02 37.04
CA GLY A 75 7.18 -0.54 35.69
C GLY A 75 8.34 0.19 34.99
N ARG A 76 9.17 0.95 35.74
CA ARG A 76 10.31 1.73 35.23
C ARG A 76 11.58 0.91 35.28
N ASP A 77 11.57 -0.31 34.72
CA ASP A 77 12.65 -1.29 34.83
C ASP A 77 14.01 -0.79 34.33
N GLN A 78 14.06 0.03 33.28
CA GLN A 78 15.30 0.60 32.76
C GLN A 78 16.02 1.50 33.78
N GLU A 79 15.27 2.25 34.57
CA GLU A 79 15.83 3.10 35.62
C GLU A 79 16.21 2.29 36.84
N ALA A 80 15.44 1.26 37.16
CA ALA A 80 15.78 0.32 38.24
C ALA A 80 17.09 -0.42 37.98
N ILE A 81 17.37 -0.79 36.70
CA ILE A 81 18.62 -1.45 36.30
C ILE A 81 19.84 -0.62 36.71
N ALA A 82 19.83 0.69 36.47
CA ALA A 82 20.96 1.56 36.81
C ALA A 82 21.26 1.57 38.33
N ASP A 83 20.21 1.63 39.15
CA ASP A 83 20.33 1.60 40.59
C ASP A 83 20.82 0.25 41.10
N LEU A 84 20.27 -0.85 40.58
CA LEU A 84 20.66 -2.20 40.96
C LEU A 84 22.08 -2.53 40.49
N GLN A 85 22.53 -2.06 39.34
CA GLN A 85 23.93 -2.18 38.92
C GLN A 85 24.87 -1.44 39.90
N ARG A 86 24.45 -0.22 40.27
CA ARG A 86 25.25 0.53 41.26
C ARG A 86 25.31 -0.17 42.60
N LEU A 87 24.19 -0.76 43.04
CA LEU A 87 24.16 -1.60 44.24
C LEU A 87 25.16 -2.79 44.13
N ALA A 88 25.13 -3.52 43.01
CA ALA A 88 26.00 -4.66 42.78
C ALA A 88 27.49 -4.29 42.66
N GLU A 89 27.82 -3.05 42.24
CA GLU A 89 29.16 -2.50 42.25
C GLU A 89 29.63 -2.16 43.67
N LEU A 90 28.74 -1.62 44.50
CA LEU A 90 29.04 -1.27 45.90
C LEU A 90 29.15 -2.51 46.77
N GLU A 91 28.42 -3.58 46.44
CA GLU A 91 28.39 -4.85 47.16
C GLU A 91 28.86 -6.02 46.24
N PRO A 92 30.15 -6.03 45.82
CA PRO A 92 30.62 -6.93 44.76
C PRO A 92 30.63 -8.40 45.14
N LYS A 93 30.43 -8.75 46.40
CA LYS A 93 30.33 -10.14 46.88
C LYS A 93 28.89 -10.60 47.13
N ASP A 94 27.95 -9.68 47.07
CA ASP A 94 26.54 -9.99 47.28
C ASP A 94 25.92 -10.61 46.05
N SER A 95 25.49 -11.86 46.14
CA SER A 95 24.79 -12.60 45.08
C SER A 95 23.38 -12.09 44.87
N ASP A 96 22.72 -11.60 45.94
CA ASP A 96 21.34 -11.09 45.86
C ASP A 96 21.28 -9.80 45.04
N ALA A 97 22.28 -8.91 45.24
CA ALA A 97 22.39 -7.70 44.43
C ALA A 97 22.56 -8.03 42.94
N ALA A 98 23.40 -8.99 42.58
CA ALA A 98 23.58 -9.41 41.19
C ALA A 98 22.32 -10.10 40.62
N SER A 99 21.64 -10.90 41.43
CA SER A 99 20.38 -11.54 41.07
C SER A 99 19.25 -10.52 40.81
N ALA A 100 19.17 -9.46 41.63
CA ALA A 100 18.22 -8.38 41.42
C ALA A 100 18.44 -7.64 40.09
N VAL A 101 19.71 -7.41 39.69
CA VAL A 101 20.04 -6.87 38.37
C VAL A 101 19.54 -7.79 37.25
N ALA A 102 19.79 -9.11 37.39
CA ALA A 102 19.34 -10.09 36.41
C ALA A 102 17.81 -10.08 36.23
N ALA A 103 17.09 -10.05 37.37
CA ALA A 103 15.62 -10.00 37.35
C ALA A 103 15.09 -8.72 36.69
N ALA A 104 15.74 -7.57 36.92
CA ALA A 104 15.36 -6.31 36.26
C ALA A 104 15.63 -6.35 34.74
N TYR A 105 16.76 -6.87 34.30
CA TYR A 105 17.02 -7.08 32.86
C TYR A 105 16.01 -8.03 32.21
N PHE A 106 15.65 -9.12 32.92
CA PHE A 106 14.63 -10.05 32.40
C PHE A 106 13.28 -9.35 32.20
N ARG A 107 12.80 -8.58 33.20
CA ARG A 107 11.56 -7.81 33.06
C ARG A 107 11.61 -6.77 31.91
N ALA A 108 12.78 -6.17 31.71
CA ALA A 108 13.03 -5.24 30.63
C ALA A 108 13.17 -5.92 29.23
N GLY A 109 13.03 -7.24 29.15
CA GLY A 109 13.16 -8.01 27.92
C GLY A 109 14.59 -8.18 27.39
N GLN A 110 15.60 -7.78 28.18
CA GLN A 110 17.01 -7.89 27.80
C GLN A 110 17.59 -9.24 28.24
N LEU A 111 17.21 -10.28 27.52
CA LEU A 111 17.39 -11.69 27.97
C LEU A 111 18.84 -12.12 28.10
N GLU A 112 19.71 -11.75 27.15
CA GLU A 112 21.15 -12.07 27.22
C GLU A 112 21.84 -11.38 28.39
N ALA A 113 21.49 -10.12 28.65
CA ALA A 113 22.02 -9.40 29.83
C ALA A 113 21.53 -10.02 31.13
N ALA A 114 20.25 -10.40 31.20
CA ALA A 114 19.67 -11.10 32.33
C ALA A 114 20.45 -12.41 32.63
N ARG A 115 20.69 -13.24 31.60
CA ARG A 115 21.48 -14.48 31.72
C ARG A 115 22.89 -14.20 32.24
N SER A 116 23.59 -13.21 31.65
CA SER A 116 24.94 -12.84 32.05
C SER A 116 25.02 -12.40 33.52
N TRP A 117 24.01 -11.67 34.01
CA TRP A 117 23.95 -11.26 35.40
C TRP A 117 23.56 -12.41 36.36
N CYS A 118 22.74 -13.37 35.89
CA CYS A 118 22.52 -14.61 36.61
C CYS A 118 23.84 -15.40 36.81
N ASP A 119 24.66 -15.48 35.74
CA ASP A 119 25.97 -16.15 35.82
C ASP A 119 26.85 -15.48 36.85
N LYS A 120 26.94 -14.15 36.91
CA LYS A 120 27.68 -13.40 37.95
C LYS A 120 27.15 -13.65 39.36
N ALA A 121 25.82 -13.77 39.52
CA ALA A 121 25.23 -14.09 40.83
C ALA A 121 25.62 -15.51 41.27
N LEU A 122 25.56 -16.47 40.34
CA LEU A 122 25.87 -17.86 40.55
C LEU A 122 27.37 -18.14 40.75
N GLU A 123 28.26 -17.30 40.20
CA GLU A 123 29.71 -17.30 40.53
C GLU A 123 29.98 -16.93 42.00
N ARG A 124 29.11 -16.09 42.60
CA ARG A 124 29.23 -15.66 44.01
C ARG A 124 28.58 -16.65 44.97
N ASP A 125 27.40 -17.12 44.61
CA ASP A 125 26.67 -18.18 45.29
C ASP A 125 26.01 -19.11 44.30
N GLU A 126 26.55 -20.30 44.09
CA GLU A 126 26.03 -21.28 43.12
C GLU A 126 24.63 -21.80 43.45
N ARG A 127 24.13 -21.53 44.65
CA ARG A 127 22.79 -21.90 45.13
C ARG A 127 21.83 -20.72 45.23
N GLN A 128 22.21 -19.57 44.70
CA GLN A 128 21.34 -18.40 44.74
C GLN A 128 20.08 -18.68 43.93
N LEU A 129 18.96 -18.89 44.63
CA LEU A 129 17.74 -19.44 44.07
C LEU A 129 17.09 -18.50 43.05
N ASP A 130 17.02 -17.19 43.35
CA ASP A 130 16.37 -16.21 42.46
C ASP A 130 17.14 -16.06 41.13
N ALA A 131 18.49 -16.16 41.21
CA ALA A 131 19.33 -16.17 40.00
C ALA A 131 19.08 -17.43 39.15
N LEU A 132 18.98 -18.62 39.79
CA LEU A 132 18.65 -19.86 39.08
C LEU A 132 17.30 -19.79 38.43
N GLN A 133 16.26 -19.31 39.13
CA GLN A 133 14.89 -19.17 38.59
C GLN A 133 14.84 -18.14 37.45
N THR A 134 15.52 -17.01 37.59
CA THR A 134 15.60 -15.99 36.54
C THR A 134 16.34 -16.52 35.32
N ARG A 135 17.41 -17.32 35.54
CA ARG A 135 18.17 -17.94 34.46
C ARG A 135 17.33 -18.96 33.69
N VAL A 136 16.51 -19.76 34.37
CA VAL A 136 15.57 -20.67 33.70
C VAL A 136 14.63 -19.90 32.77
N ARG A 137 14.01 -18.84 33.29
CA ARG A 137 13.10 -18.01 32.51
C ARG A 137 13.78 -17.34 31.29
N ALA A 138 15.01 -16.82 31.51
CA ALA A 138 15.79 -16.18 30.45
C ALA A 138 16.21 -17.20 29.37
N CYS A 139 16.69 -18.38 29.77
CA CYS A 139 17.10 -19.43 28.83
C CYS A 139 15.92 -20.01 28.06
N LEU A 140 14.75 -20.19 28.68
CA LEU A 140 13.52 -20.58 27.98
C LEU A 140 13.12 -19.56 26.93
N ALA A 141 13.16 -18.25 27.26
CA ALA A 141 12.83 -17.19 26.35
C ALA A 141 13.84 -17.04 25.20
N LEU A 142 15.10 -17.40 25.42
CA LEU A 142 16.17 -17.46 24.40
C LEU A 142 16.14 -18.74 23.57
N GLY A 143 15.33 -19.73 23.93
CA GLY A 143 15.32 -21.04 23.28
C GLY A 143 16.55 -21.94 23.64
N ASP A 144 17.35 -21.57 24.66
CA ASP A 144 18.49 -22.33 25.11
C ASP A 144 18.01 -23.42 26.13
N LEU A 145 17.58 -24.56 25.58
CA LEU A 145 16.95 -25.62 26.34
C LEU A 145 17.94 -26.32 27.30
N ASP A 146 19.21 -26.42 26.91
CA ASP A 146 20.24 -27.04 27.76
C ASP A 146 20.50 -26.17 28.99
N CYS A 147 20.60 -24.86 28.79
CA CYS A 147 20.72 -23.90 29.88
C CYS A 147 19.48 -23.95 30.80
N ALA A 148 18.28 -23.99 30.24
CA ALA A 148 17.02 -23.99 30.99
C ALA A 148 16.91 -25.25 31.87
N THR A 149 17.13 -26.43 31.29
CA THR A 149 17.06 -27.70 32.01
C THR A 149 18.12 -27.82 33.11
N ALA A 150 19.39 -27.53 32.83
CA ALA A 150 20.44 -27.54 33.81
C ALA A 150 20.20 -26.57 34.97
N SER A 151 19.70 -25.36 34.67
CA SER A 151 19.39 -24.36 35.69
C SER A 151 18.19 -24.75 36.55
N SER A 152 17.16 -25.35 35.94
CA SER A 152 15.97 -25.80 36.66
C SER A 152 16.23 -27.02 37.54
N ASP A 153 17.05 -27.98 37.08
CA ASP A 153 17.51 -29.10 37.90
C ASP A 153 18.22 -28.60 39.15
N LYS A 154 19.14 -27.63 38.99
CA LYS A 154 19.90 -27.03 40.09
C LYS A 154 18.99 -26.22 41.05
N ALA A 155 18.00 -25.49 40.50
CA ALA A 155 17.05 -24.75 41.32
C ALA A 155 16.19 -25.70 42.17
N LEU A 156 15.67 -26.78 41.58
CA LEU A 156 14.89 -27.78 42.29
C LEU A 156 15.71 -28.52 43.36
N ALA A 157 16.97 -28.88 43.05
CA ALA A 157 17.88 -29.48 43.99
C ALA A 157 18.29 -28.51 45.14
N THR A 158 18.31 -27.22 44.88
CA THR A 158 18.61 -26.21 45.89
C THR A 158 17.48 -26.05 46.88
N LYS A 159 16.24 -25.89 46.37
CA LYS A 159 15.04 -25.78 47.20
C LYS A 159 13.81 -26.17 46.41
N ALA A 160 13.15 -27.24 46.83
CA ALA A 160 11.88 -27.67 46.30
C ALA A 160 10.75 -26.75 46.79
N THR A 161 10.16 -25.98 45.87
CA THR A 161 9.03 -25.08 46.10
C THR A 161 8.06 -25.21 44.92
N THR A 162 6.85 -24.68 45.04
CA THR A 162 5.90 -24.60 43.91
C THR A 162 6.52 -23.94 42.69
N ASP A 163 7.24 -22.82 42.86
CA ASP A 163 7.86 -22.07 41.76
C ASP A 163 9.01 -22.88 41.09
N THR A 164 9.82 -23.59 41.90
CA THR A 164 10.90 -24.40 41.30
C THR A 164 10.37 -25.62 40.54
N TYR A 165 9.34 -26.29 41.06
CA TYR A 165 8.67 -27.36 40.31
C TYR A 165 8.00 -26.83 39.06
N TYR A 166 7.33 -25.65 39.14
CA TYR A 166 6.70 -25.04 37.96
C TYR A 166 7.73 -24.72 36.88
N LEU A 167 8.85 -24.08 37.23
CA LEU A 167 9.92 -23.75 36.28
C LEU A 167 10.65 -25.00 35.76
N HIS A 168 10.81 -26.03 36.58
CA HIS A 168 11.37 -27.32 36.13
C HIS A 168 10.42 -27.98 35.11
N GLY A 169 9.12 -28.02 35.39
CA GLY A 169 8.13 -28.50 34.48
C GLY A 169 8.12 -27.78 33.15
N LEU A 170 8.23 -26.42 33.17
CA LEU A 170 8.33 -25.62 31.93
C LEU A 170 9.59 -25.96 31.11
N ALA A 171 10.75 -26.10 31.77
CA ALA A 171 12.00 -26.48 31.10
C ALA A 171 11.92 -27.89 30.52
N ARG A 172 11.35 -28.86 31.23
CA ARG A 172 11.12 -30.23 30.76
C ARG A 172 10.13 -30.30 29.62
N MET A 173 9.04 -29.53 29.69
CA MET A 173 8.05 -29.44 28.60
C MET A 173 8.69 -28.87 27.34
N ALA A 174 9.50 -27.84 27.44
CA ALA A 174 10.24 -27.25 26.32
C ALA A 174 11.23 -28.26 25.71
N ALA A 175 11.95 -29.02 26.57
CA ALA A 175 12.86 -30.11 26.16
C ALA A 175 12.13 -31.38 25.67
N ARG A 176 10.79 -31.37 25.55
CA ARG A 176 9.92 -32.51 25.17
C ARG A 176 9.95 -33.71 26.16
N ASP A 177 10.42 -33.53 27.36
CA ASP A 177 10.26 -34.51 28.45
C ASP A 177 8.89 -34.29 29.12
N LEU A 178 7.83 -34.66 28.37
CA LEU A 178 6.45 -34.42 28.77
C LEU A 178 6.05 -35.22 30.02
N THR A 179 6.68 -36.39 30.24
CA THR A 179 6.38 -37.22 31.39
C THR A 179 6.87 -36.60 32.71
N THR A 180 8.06 -35.99 32.70
CA THR A 180 8.58 -35.29 33.89
C THR A 180 7.81 -33.99 34.11
N ALA A 181 7.51 -33.26 33.04
CA ALA A 181 6.72 -32.01 33.09
C ALA A 181 5.32 -32.25 33.70
N GLU A 182 4.61 -33.33 33.30
CA GLU A 182 3.30 -33.69 33.84
C GLU A 182 3.38 -33.91 35.37
N LYS A 183 4.42 -34.64 35.85
CA LYS A 183 4.61 -34.89 37.28
C LYS A 183 4.91 -33.59 38.05
N ASP A 184 5.73 -32.73 37.49
CA ASP A 184 6.10 -31.48 38.12
C ASP A 184 4.91 -30.55 38.29
N PHE A 185 4.12 -30.37 37.24
CA PHE A 185 2.93 -29.53 37.33
C PHE A 185 1.87 -30.13 38.25
N GLN A 186 1.71 -31.45 38.25
CA GLN A 186 0.86 -32.11 39.24
C GLN A 186 1.35 -31.85 40.66
N GLN A 187 2.66 -31.91 40.91
CA GLN A 187 3.23 -31.62 42.24
C GLN A 187 2.97 -30.16 42.65
N VAL A 188 3.01 -29.21 41.73
CA VAL A 188 2.63 -27.79 41.98
C VAL A 188 1.18 -27.74 42.44
N ILE A 189 0.26 -28.38 41.69
CA ILE A 189 -1.17 -28.43 41.99
C ILE A 189 -1.44 -29.07 43.36
N ASP A 190 -0.78 -30.18 43.66
CA ASP A 190 -0.91 -30.88 44.94
C ASP A 190 -0.50 -30.02 46.15
N TRP A 191 0.46 -29.13 45.97
CA TRP A 191 0.91 -28.21 46.99
C TRP A 191 0.12 -26.89 47.03
N ASN A 192 -0.36 -26.45 45.88
CA ASN A 192 -1.12 -25.21 45.74
C ASN A 192 -2.25 -25.34 44.72
N HIS A 193 -3.41 -25.76 45.18
CA HIS A 193 -4.60 -25.97 44.34
C HIS A 193 -5.16 -24.71 43.69
N VAL A 194 -4.67 -23.51 44.02
CA VAL A 194 -5.08 -22.23 43.42
C VAL A 194 -4.01 -21.68 42.44
N TYR A 195 -3.05 -22.50 42.03
CA TYR A 195 -1.99 -22.10 41.12
C TYR A 195 -2.51 -22.26 39.67
N GLU A 196 -3.17 -21.22 39.15
CA GLU A 196 -3.83 -21.23 37.85
C GLU A 196 -2.89 -21.67 36.72
N GLU A 197 -1.67 -21.10 36.68
CA GLU A 197 -0.70 -21.35 35.61
C GLU A 197 -0.28 -22.82 35.51
N ALA A 198 -0.27 -23.56 36.65
CA ALA A 198 0.06 -24.99 36.64
C ALA A 198 -1.02 -25.85 35.93
N TYR A 199 -2.29 -25.52 36.12
CA TYR A 199 -3.37 -26.19 35.41
C TYR A 199 -3.27 -25.93 33.90
N ILE A 200 -2.99 -24.68 33.50
CA ILE A 200 -2.80 -24.33 32.09
C ILE A 200 -1.59 -25.08 31.50
N ALA A 201 -0.47 -25.09 32.20
CA ALA A 201 0.73 -25.78 31.77
C ALA A 201 0.52 -27.31 31.67
N LEU A 202 -0.21 -27.89 32.61
CA LEU A 202 -0.58 -29.30 32.55
C LEU A 202 -1.46 -29.61 31.34
N ALA A 203 -2.43 -28.76 31.05
CA ALA A 203 -3.26 -28.89 29.84
C ALA A 203 -2.42 -28.79 28.56
N GLU A 204 -1.43 -27.88 28.50
CA GLU A 204 -0.48 -27.79 27.36
C GLU A 204 0.34 -29.08 27.20
N VAL A 205 0.76 -29.69 28.30
CA VAL A 205 1.40 -31.04 28.27
C VAL A 205 0.47 -32.07 27.66
N GLN A 206 -0.81 -32.09 28.06
CA GLN A 206 -1.80 -33.02 27.51
C GLN A 206 -2.01 -32.81 26.00
N LEU A 207 -2.06 -31.56 25.52
CA LEU A 207 -2.14 -31.26 24.09
C LEU A 207 -0.91 -31.76 23.31
N LYS A 208 0.29 -31.60 23.87
CA LYS A 208 1.53 -32.13 23.26
C LYS A 208 1.58 -33.67 23.28
N LEU A 209 1.08 -34.30 24.33
CA LEU A 209 0.96 -35.77 24.40
C LEU A 209 -0.05 -36.31 23.38
N TYR A 210 -1.15 -35.57 23.14
CA TYR A 210 -2.12 -35.87 22.08
C TYR A 210 -1.46 -36.04 20.70
N GLU A 211 -0.52 -35.15 20.38
CA GLU A 211 0.20 -35.20 19.09
C GLU A 211 1.07 -36.48 18.98
N GLY A 212 1.62 -36.97 20.08
CA GLY A 212 2.50 -38.12 20.12
C GLY A 212 1.78 -39.50 20.19
N TYR A 213 0.50 -39.51 20.54
CA TYR A 213 -0.23 -40.78 20.64
C TYR A 213 -0.84 -41.22 19.31
N GLU A 214 -0.79 -42.50 18.99
CA GLU A 214 -1.41 -43.08 17.78
C GLU A 214 -2.84 -43.57 18.01
N GLY A 215 -3.16 -44.07 19.23
CA GLY A 215 -4.44 -44.69 19.55
C GLY A 215 -5.55 -43.67 19.84
N PRO A 216 -6.77 -43.80 19.24
CA PRO A 216 -7.85 -42.85 19.40
C PRO A 216 -8.34 -42.69 20.84
N THR A 217 -8.34 -43.80 21.63
CA THR A 217 -8.75 -43.74 23.04
C THR A 217 -7.80 -42.91 23.90
N MET A 218 -6.48 -43.04 23.68
CA MET A 218 -5.50 -42.25 24.40
C MET A 218 -5.57 -40.79 23.99
N LYS A 219 -5.71 -40.51 22.70
CA LYS A 219 -5.92 -39.16 22.16
C LYS A 219 -7.12 -38.49 22.81
N MET A 220 -8.26 -39.12 22.85
CA MET A 220 -9.47 -38.55 23.45
C MET A 220 -9.26 -38.29 24.95
N ARG A 221 -8.67 -39.23 25.68
CA ARG A 221 -8.41 -39.10 27.11
C ARG A 221 -7.50 -37.88 27.42
N THR A 222 -6.46 -37.65 26.62
CA THR A 222 -5.60 -36.48 26.82
C THR A 222 -6.33 -35.18 26.55
N LEU A 223 -7.20 -35.12 25.54
CA LEU A 223 -8.03 -33.95 25.27
C LEU A 223 -9.03 -33.67 26.40
N ASP A 224 -9.67 -34.73 26.92
CA ASP A 224 -10.61 -34.61 28.04
C ASP A 224 -9.90 -34.04 29.28
N LYS A 225 -8.69 -34.53 29.60
CA LYS A 225 -7.87 -33.99 30.66
C LYS A 225 -7.51 -32.50 30.42
N ALA A 226 -7.10 -32.16 29.18
CA ALA A 226 -6.77 -30.78 28.85
C ALA A 226 -7.96 -29.82 29.05
N VAL A 227 -9.18 -30.27 28.70
CA VAL A 227 -10.41 -29.51 28.94
C VAL A 227 -10.73 -29.42 30.44
N GLU A 228 -10.55 -30.51 31.23
CA GLU A 228 -10.75 -30.53 32.67
C GLU A 228 -9.81 -29.53 33.38
N GLU A 229 -8.51 -29.63 33.13
CA GLU A 229 -7.51 -28.75 33.72
C GLU A 229 -7.73 -27.27 33.38
N THR A 230 -7.98 -26.96 32.12
CA THR A 230 -8.28 -25.57 31.71
C THR A 230 -9.61 -25.08 32.26
N SER A 231 -10.57 -25.94 32.48
CA SER A 231 -11.85 -25.56 33.12
C SER A 231 -11.64 -25.25 34.59
N THR A 232 -10.79 -26.01 35.30
CA THR A 232 -10.40 -25.69 36.67
C THR A 232 -9.64 -24.35 36.74
N ALA A 233 -8.72 -24.07 35.81
CA ALA A 233 -8.06 -22.78 35.70
C ALA A 233 -9.08 -21.64 35.53
N LEU A 234 -10.13 -21.85 34.71
CA LEU A 234 -11.19 -20.84 34.48
C LEU A 234 -12.19 -20.71 35.64
N GLU A 235 -12.31 -21.71 36.51
CA GLU A 235 -13.02 -21.58 37.78
C GLU A 235 -12.23 -20.67 38.75
N LEU A 236 -10.91 -20.77 38.77
CA LEU A 236 -10.03 -19.88 39.56
C LEU A 236 -10.00 -18.46 38.99
N ASN A 237 -9.83 -18.34 37.67
CA ASN A 237 -9.79 -17.05 36.98
C ASN A 237 -10.65 -17.10 35.70
N PRO A 238 -11.92 -16.67 35.77
CA PRO A 238 -12.82 -16.69 34.61
C PRO A 238 -12.41 -15.82 33.43
N GLN A 239 -11.42 -14.92 33.59
CA GLN A 239 -10.91 -14.04 32.55
C GLN A 239 -9.51 -14.44 32.04
N SER A 240 -9.05 -15.63 32.39
CA SER A 240 -7.74 -16.13 31.96
C SER A 240 -7.69 -16.32 30.44
N ILE A 241 -7.00 -15.39 29.76
CA ILE A 241 -6.79 -15.49 28.31
C ILE A 241 -5.99 -16.75 27.93
N PRO A 242 -4.89 -17.11 28.64
CA PRO A 242 -4.18 -18.36 28.35
C PRO A 242 -5.03 -19.60 28.50
N ALA A 243 -5.82 -19.72 29.58
CA ALA A 243 -6.70 -20.86 29.80
C ALA A 243 -7.78 -21.00 28.70
N LEU A 244 -8.40 -19.85 28.30
CA LEU A 244 -9.38 -19.83 27.20
C LEU A 244 -8.73 -20.24 25.86
N LYS A 245 -7.53 -19.76 25.54
CA LYS A 245 -6.80 -20.14 24.32
C LYS A 245 -6.48 -21.64 24.32
N THR A 246 -5.96 -22.16 25.41
CA THR A 246 -5.62 -23.59 25.54
C THR A 246 -6.85 -24.48 25.47
N ARG A 247 -7.96 -24.10 26.15
CA ARG A 247 -9.20 -24.87 26.10
C ARG A 247 -9.85 -24.82 24.71
N SER A 248 -9.79 -23.68 24.03
CA SER A 248 -10.31 -23.59 22.65
C SER A 248 -9.58 -24.55 21.70
N ARG A 249 -8.25 -24.69 21.84
CA ARG A 249 -7.45 -25.67 21.08
C ARG A 249 -7.86 -27.11 21.41
N ALA A 250 -8.03 -27.43 22.69
CA ALA A 250 -8.48 -28.75 23.12
C ALA A 250 -9.85 -29.10 22.52
N HIS A 251 -10.84 -28.19 22.57
CA HIS A 251 -12.14 -28.37 21.97
C HIS A 251 -12.07 -28.53 20.43
N ALA A 252 -11.21 -27.76 19.77
CA ALA A 252 -11.00 -27.89 18.32
C ALA A 252 -10.44 -29.28 17.94
N PHE A 253 -9.48 -29.81 18.71
CA PHE A 253 -8.98 -31.18 18.51
C PHE A 253 -10.02 -32.24 18.82
N GLN A 254 -10.98 -31.97 19.73
CA GLN A 254 -12.17 -32.83 19.96
C GLN A 254 -13.21 -32.67 18.85
N GLN A 255 -13.00 -31.84 17.82
CA GLN A 255 -13.97 -31.47 16.78
C GLN A 255 -15.20 -30.72 17.34
N ASP A 256 -15.16 -30.22 18.59
CA ASP A 256 -16.20 -29.37 19.16
C ASP A 256 -15.89 -27.89 18.82
N HIS A 257 -16.00 -27.58 17.51
CA HIS A 257 -15.69 -26.25 17.01
C HIS A 257 -16.61 -25.18 17.61
N ALA A 258 -17.83 -25.52 18.02
CA ALA A 258 -18.75 -24.56 18.64
C ALA A 258 -18.21 -24.04 19.99
N LYS A 259 -17.68 -24.96 20.85
CA LYS A 259 -17.06 -24.55 22.11
C LYS A 259 -15.73 -23.83 21.89
N ALA A 260 -14.93 -24.31 20.92
CA ALA A 260 -13.68 -23.65 20.54
C ALA A 260 -13.92 -22.19 20.12
N ILE A 261 -14.93 -21.93 19.28
CA ILE A 261 -15.32 -20.59 18.86
C ILE A 261 -15.82 -19.74 20.04
N ALA A 262 -16.58 -20.32 20.97
CA ALA A 262 -17.07 -19.61 22.14
C ALA A 262 -15.92 -19.13 23.04
N ASP A 263 -14.94 -19.99 23.34
CA ASP A 263 -13.79 -19.65 24.17
C ASP A 263 -12.90 -18.60 23.50
N ILE A 264 -12.53 -18.79 22.23
CA ILE A 264 -11.65 -17.84 21.53
C ILE A 264 -12.36 -16.49 21.25
N SER A 265 -13.69 -16.49 21.09
CA SER A 265 -14.45 -15.24 20.98
C SER A 265 -14.49 -14.47 22.29
N ARG A 266 -14.44 -15.18 23.42
CA ARG A 266 -14.31 -14.55 24.75
C ARG A 266 -12.93 -13.90 24.92
N VAL A 267 -11.85 -14.50 24.37
CA VAL A 267 -10.52 -13.91 24.34
C VAL A 267 -10.54 -12.56 23.60
N VAL A 268 -11.18 -12.50 22.44
CA VAL A 268 -11.37 -11.24 21.68
C VAL A 268 -12.16 -10.22 22.48
N ALA A 269 -13.23 -10.65 23.17
CA ALA A 269 -14.07 -9.77 24.00
C ALA A 269 -13.32 -9.23 25.23
N LEU A 270 -12.30 -9.93 25.71
CA LEU A 270 -11.41 -9.48 26.79
C LEU A 270 -10.35 -8.47 26.30
N GLY A 271 -10.32 -8.15 25.00
CA GLY A 271 -9.47 -7.13 24.42
C GLY A 271 -8.15 -7.66 23.83
N ASP A 272 -7.96 -8.96 23.74
CA ASP A 272 -6.82 -9.52 23.01
C ASP A 272 -7.08 -9.42 21.50
N THR A 273 -6.36 -8.52 20.85
CA THR A 273 -6.47 -8.22 19.41
C THR A 273 -5.30 -8.76 18.60
N ASP A 274 -4.49 -9.64 19.17
CA ASP A 274 -3.38 -10.27 18.46
C ASP A 274 -3.90 -11.00 17.20
N THR A 275 -3.20 -10.84 16.08
CA THR A 275 -3.52 -11.48 14.80
C THR A 275 -3.61 -12.99 14.92
N GLU A 276 -2.83 -13.60 15.79
CA GLU A 276 -2.87 -15.04 16.04
C GLU A 276 -4.22 -15.51 16.63
N VAL A 277 -4.87 -14.69 17.46
CA VAL A 277 -6.21 -14.99 18.00
C VAL A 277 -7.24 -15.06 16.88
N TYR A 278 -7.18 -14.10 15.95
CA TYR A 278 -8.07 -14.11 14.77
C TYR A 278 -7.77 -15.28 13.84
N ARG A 279 -6.48 -15.63 13.66
CA ARG A 279 -6.08 -16.82 12.88
C ARG A 279 -6.61 -18.11 13.50
N MET A 280 -6.46 -18.28 14.80
CA MET A 280 -7.02 -19.42 15.53
C MET A 280 -8.54 -19.51 15.36
N ARG A 281 -9.25 -18.39 15.56
CA ARG A 281 -10.71 -18.35 15.44
C ARG A 281 -11.16 -18.65 14.00
N ALA A 282 -10.46 -18.12 13.02
CA ALA A 282 -10.71 -18.45 11.61
C ALA A 282 -10.59 -19.94 11.33
N GLY A 283 -9.57 -20.61 11.90
CA GLY A 283 -9.43 -22.07 11.81
C GLY A 283 -10.62 -22.83 12.41
N PHE A 284 -11.12 -22.37 13.57
CA PHE A 284 -12.29 -22.97 14.21
C PHE A 284 -13.57 -22.70 13.42
N TYR A 285 -13.76 -21.50 12.88
CA TYR A 285 -14.87 -21.18 11.97
C TYR A 285 -14.83 -22.03 10.70
N GLN A 286 -13.63 -22.23 10.12
CA GLN A 286 -13.43 -23.10 8.96
C GLN A 286 -13.84 -24.55 9.28
N GLY A 287 -13.36 -25.11 10.41
CA GLY A 287 -13.74 -26.45 10.86
C GLY A 287 -15.22 -26.60 11.14
N PHE A 288 -15.91 -25.53 11.56
CA PHE A 288 -17.35 -25.51 11.80
C PHE A 288 -18.19 -25.23 10.54
N GLY A 289 -17.56 -24.96 9.39
CA GLY A 289 -18.25 -24.64 8.13
C GLY A 289 -18.74 -23.21 8.03
N GLN A 290 -18.36 -22.32 8.96
CA GLN A 290 -18.72 -20.90 8.95
C GLN A 290 -17.68 -20.08 8.15
N TYR A 291 -17.55 -20.39 6.87
CA TYR A 291 -16.48 -19.86 6.01
C TYR A 291 -16.46 -18.34 5.93
N GLN A 292 -17.63 -17.67 5.89
CA GLN A 292 -17.69 -16.23 5.85
C GLN A 292 -17.09 -15.56 7.11
N ASN A 293 -17.33 -16.16 8.29
CA ASN A 293 -16.74 -15.66 9.54
C ASN A 293 -15.22 -15.87 9.55
N ALA A 294 -14.75 -17.02 9.04
CA ALA A 294 -13.33 -17.28 8.87
C ALA A 294 -12.67 -16.26 7.93
N ILE A 295 -13.29 -15.94 6.79
CA ILE A 295 -12.82 -14.92 5.83
C ILE A 295 -12.73 -13.55 6.51
N ASN A 296 -13.71 -13.17 7.34
CA ASN A 296 -13.71 -11.89 8.04
C ASN A 296 -12.53 -11.77 9.03
N ASP A 297 -12.24 -12.82 9.77
CA ASP A 297 -11.10 -12.85 10.69
C ASP A 297 -9.76 -12.84 9.92
N LEU A 298 -9.63 -13.61 8.84
CA LEU A 298 -8.44 -13.61 7.99
C LEU A 298 -8.21 -12.28 7.26
N ASN A 299 -9.28 -11.55 6.94
CA ASN A 299 -9.14 -10.19 6.42
C ASN A 299 -8.48 -9.24 7.43
N ARG A 300 -8.74 -9.41 8.74
CA ARG A 300 -8.05 -8.65 9.79
C ARG A 300 -6.57 -9.01 9.87
N VAL A 301 -6.25 -10.32 9.84
CA VAL A 301 -4.86 -10.79 9.79
C VAL A 301 -4.11 -10.18 8.60
N LEU A 302 -4.71 -10.24 7.42
CA LEU A 302 -4.10 -9.73 6.18
C LEU A 302 -4.11 -8.20 6.06
N ALA A 303 -4.93 -7.49 6.84
CA ALA A 303 -4.85 -6.04 6.94
C ALA A 303 -3.58 -5.58 7.67
N GLU A 304 -3.12 -6.33 8.67
CA GLU A 304 -1.87 -6.06 9.39
C GLU A 304 -0.65 -6.67 8.71
N SER A 305 -0.81 -7.85 8.09
CA SER A 305 0.25 -8.61 7.42
C SER A 305 -0.21 -9.04 6.02
N PRO A 306 -0.19 -8.13 5.01
CA PRO A 306 -0.72 -8.44 3.67
C PRO A 306 0.01 -9.55 2.92
N GLU A 307 1.25 -9.84 3.31
CA GLU A 307 2.12 -10.85 2.69
C GLU A 307 2.16 -12.17 3.48
N ASP A 308 1.26 -12.36 4.43
CA ASP A 308 1.15 -13.61 5.18
C ASP A 308 0.61 -14.73 4.31
N ARG A 309 1.52 -15.57 3.78
CA ARG A 309 1.19 -16.68 2.90
C ARG A 309 0.23 -17.68 3.53
N THR A 310 0.41 -17.98 4.81
CA THR A 310 -0.45 -18.93 5.54
C THR A 310 -1.89 -18.43 5.62
N ALA A 311 -2.07 -17.15 5.96
CA ALA A 311 -3.39 -16.53 6.00
C ALA A 311 -4.04 -16.43 4.61
N LEU A 312 -3.27 -16.13 3.55
CA LEU A 312 -3.75 -16.13 2.17
C LEU A 312 -4.26 -17.53 1.76
N VAL A 313 -3.48 -18.56 2.02
CA VAL A 313 -3.87 -19.96 1.70
C VAL A 313 -5.11 -20.37 2.48
N GLN A 314 -5.17 -20.07 3.77
CA GLN A 314 -6.33 -20.37 4.60
C GLN A 314 -7.57 -19.63 4.12
N ARG A 315 -7.44 -18.32 3.75
CA ARG A 315 -8.55 -17.53 3.21
C ARG A 315 -9.01 -18.05 1.86
N SER A 316 -8.09 -18.46 1.00
CA SER A 316 -8.44 -19.07 -0.30
C SER A 316 -9.26 -20.34 -0.14
N ALA A 317 -8.88 -21.21 0.81
CA ALA A 317 -9.64 -22.43 1.11
C ALA A 317 -11.06 -22.12 1.63
N CYS A 318 -11.19 -21.11 2.50
CA CYS A 318 -12.50 -20.66 2.98
C CYS A 318 -13.34 -20.03 1.85
N ARG A 319 -12.73 -19.24 0.96
CA ARG A 319 -13.38 -18.66 -0.21
C ARG A 319 -13.84 -19.71 -1.20
N GLU A 320 -12.98 -20.70 -1.49
CA GLU A 320 -13.36 -21.85 -2.34
C GLU A 320 -14.58 -22.59 -1.77
N ALA A 321 -14.57 -22.88 -0.47
CA ALA A 321 -15.69 -23.53 0.20
C ALA A 321 -16.96 -22.67 0.23
N ASN A 322 -16.80 -21.35 0.22
CA ASN A 322 -17.89 -20.37 0.15
C ASN A 322 -18.30 -20.01 -1.29
N LEU A 323 -17.75 -20.70 -2.29
CA LEU A 323 -17.99 -20.51 -3.74
C LEU A 323 -17.50 -19.16 -4.30
N ASP A 324 -16.63 -18.43 -3.59
CA ASP A 324 -15.90 -17.26 -4.08
C ASP A 324 -14.59 -17.72 -4.76
N LEU A 325 -14.72 -18.29 -5.97
CA LEU A 325 -13.58 -18.89 -6.66
C LEU A 325 -12.60 -17.85 -7.20
N ASP A 326 -13.09 -16.70 -7.64
CA ASP A 326 -12.26 -15.60 -8.11
C ASP A 326 -11.38 -15.04 -6.98
N GLY A 327 -12.00 -14.76 -5.83
CA GLY A 327 -11.25 -14.35 -4.66
C GLY A 327 -10.27 -15.42 -4.14
N ALA A 328 -10.63 -16.69 -4.22
CA ALA A 328 -9.72 -17.80 -3.87
C ALA A 328 -8.51 -17.86 -4.82
N LEU A 329 -8.75 -17.68 -6.12
CA LEU A 329 -7.70 -17.66 -7.14
C LEU A 329 -6.73 -16.47 -6.93
N ASP A 330 -7.26 -15.30 -6.59
CA ASP A 330 -6.43 -14.11 -6.36
C ASP A 330 -5.53 -14.28 -5.12
N ASP A 331 -6.06 -14.86 -4.03
CA ASP A 331 -5.26 -15.20 -2.85
C ASP A 331 -4.13 -16.17 -3.20
N LEU A 332 -4.42 -17.21 -3.99
CA LEU A 332 -3.42 -18.21 -4.41
C LEU A 332 -2.37 -17.63 -5.38
N LYS A 333 -2.77 -16.76 -6.30
CA LYS A 333 -1.82 -16.04 -7.17
C LYS A 333 -0.83 -15.22 -6.34
N LEU A 334 -1.34 -14.50 -5.33
CA LEU A 334 -0.49 -13.71 -4.45
C LEU A 334 0.43 -14.61 -3.61
N ALA A 335 -0.10 -15.66 -2.98
CA ALA A 335 0.68 -16.59 -2.17
C ALA A 335 1.78 -17.28 -3.00
N THR A 336 1.47 -17.73 -4.23
CA THR A 336 2.45 -18.32 -5.14
C THR A 336 3.55 -17.33 -5.49
N LYS A 337 3.18 -16.09 -5.84
CA LYS A 337 4.16 -15.03 -6.16
C LYS A 337 5.08 -14.69 -4.99
N LEU A 338 4.56 -14.70 -3.76
CA LEU A 338 5.35 -14.49 -2.55
C LEU A 338 6.31 -15.66 -2.28
N ALA A 339 5.84 -16.91 -2.44
CA ALA A 339 6.67 -18.09 -2.27
C ALA A 339 7.79 -18.18 -3.32
N GLU A 340 7.53 -17.77 -4.57
CA GLU A 340 8.55 -17.73 -5.63
C GLU A 340 9.67 -16.73 -5.33
N LYS A 341 9.35 -15.61 -4.69
CA LYS A 341 10.32 -14.58 -4.30
C LYS A 341 11.12 -14.92 -3.04
N ASP A 342 10.61 -15.82 -2.23
CA ASP A 342 11.24 -16.25 -0.98
C ASP A 342 12.27 -17.36 -1.26
N PRO A 343 13.59 -17.10 -1.05
CA PRO A 343 14.62 -18.10 -1.27
C PRO A 343 14.55 -19.26 -0.25
N ASP A 344 13.95 -19.01 0.92
CA ASP A 344 13.84 -20.00 1.99
C ASP A 344 12.54 -20.82 1.90
N ALA A 345 11.63 -20.48 0.99
CA ALA A 345 10.40 -21.24 0.78
C ALA A 345 10.70 -22.62 0.21
N ASP A 346 10.11 -23.64 0.83
CA ASP A 346 10.28 -25.04 0.44
C ASP A 346 9.75 -25.29 -0.99
N LEU A 347 10.43 -26.18 -1.72
CA LEU A 347 10.05 -26.55 -3.08
C LEU A 347 8.66 -27.22 -3.10
N GLU A 348 8.33 -27.99 -2.06
CA GLU A 348 7.03 -28.64 -1.93
C GLU A 348 5.91 -27.64 -1.68
N GLU A 349 6.16 -26.61 -0.85
CA GLU A 349 5.24 -25.47 -0.68
C GLU A 349 4.96 -24.76 -2.01
N LYS A 350 6.00 -24.40 -2.75
CA LYS A 350 5.89 -23.74 -4.07
C LYS A 350 5.06 -24.56 -5.05
N ARG A 351 5.30 -25.88 -5.07
CA ARG A 351 4.56 -26.80 -5.94
C ARG A 351 3.09 -26.91 -5.53
N SER A 352 2.82 -27.10 -4.24
CA SER A 352 1.45 -27.21 -3.71
C SER A 352 0.62 -25.95 -3.99
N LEU A 353 1.23 -24.77 -3.82
CA LEU A 353 0.58 -23.49 -4.14
C LEU A 353 0.28 -23.36 -5.64
N ALA A 354 1.21 -23.75 -6.50
CA ALA A 354 1.01 -23.72 -7.95
C ALA A 354 -0.11 -24.69 -8.38
N GLU A 355 -0.10 -25.91 -7.85
CA GLU A 355 -1.15 -26.92 -8.13
C GLU A 355 -2.53 -26.44 -7.66
N ALA A 356 -2.62 -25.83 -6.47
CA ALA A 356 -3.87 -25.28 -5.96
C ALA A 356 -4.38 -24.11 -6.82
N ARG A 357 -3.50 -23.19 -7.20
CA ARG A 357 -3.81 -22.07 -8.09
C ARG A 357 -4.33 -22.55 -9.44
N ASP A 358 -3.64 -23.51 -10.04
CA ASP A 358 -3.98 -24.02 -11.37
C ASP A 358 -5.30 -24.81 -11.34
N ARG A 359 -5.56 -25.57 -10.25
CA ARG A 359 -6.83 -26.26 -10.03
C ARG A 359 -8.01 -25.29 -9.92
N ILE A 360 -7.87 -24.23 -9.11
CA ILE A 360 -8.94 -23.22 -8.97
C ILE A 360 -9.07 -22.42 -10.26
N GLY A 361 -7.95 -22.03 -10.89
CA GLY A 361 -7.94 -21.34 -12.18
C GLY A 361 -8.66 -22.11 -13.28
N ALA A 362 -8.42 -23.42 -13.39
CA ALA A 362 -9.13 -24.27 -14.33
C ALA A 362 -10.64 -24.32 -14.04
N ARG A 363 -11.03 -24.34 -12.75
CA ARG A 363 -12.44 -24.35 -12.37
C ARG A 363 -13.13 -23.00 -12.69
N VAL A 364 -12.47 -21.86 -12.41
CA VAL A 364 -12.95 -20.53 -12.78
C VAL A 364 -13.12 -20.44 -14.29
N PHE A 365 -12.11 -20.90 -15.05
CA PHE A 365 -12.14 -20.94 -16.51
C PHE A 365 -13.34 -21.76 -17.03
N GLU A 366 -13.58 -22.97 -16.52
CA GLU A 366 -14.69 -23.80 -16.96
C GLU A 366 -16.07 -23.22 -16.57
N LEU A 367 -16.19 -22.57 -15.42
CA LEU A 367 -17.43 -21.92 -15.01
C LEU A 367 -17.72 -20.64 -15.80
N GLY A 368 -16.68 -19.98 -16.29
CA GLY A 368 -16.77 -18.83 -17.17
C GLY A 368 -17.04 -19.17 -18.64
N ARG A 369 -17.04 -20.46 -19.00
CA ARG A 369 -17.20 -20.90 -20.39
C ARG A 369 -18.51 -20.40 -20.97
N GLU A 370 -18.40 -19.81 -22.15
CA GLU A 370 -19.51 -19.34 -22.95
C GLU A 370 -19.45 -19.93 -24.37
N ALA A 371 -20.48 -19.71 -25.16
CA ALA A 371 -20.58 -20.20 -26.53
C ALA A 371 -20.86 -19.08 -27.56
N ASP A 372 -20.89 -17.81 -27.13
CA ASP A 372 -21.12 -16.68 -28.01
C ASP A 372 -19.81 -16.36 -28.75
N PRO A 373 -19.81 -16.25 -30.10
CA PRO A 373 -18.58 -15.95 -30.82
C PRO A 373 -18.21 -14.45 -30.73
N PRO A 374 -16.90 -14.10 -30.81
CA PRO A 374 -16.42 -12.73 -30.85
C PRO A 374 -17.04 -11.92 -31.97
N ARG A 375 -17.24 -10.60 -31.73
CA ARG A 375 -17.78 -9.66 -32.75
C ARG A 375 -16.69 -8.75 -33.27
N ILE A 376 -16.28 -8.95 -34.50
CA ILE A 376 -15.22 -8.22 -35.17
C ILE A 376 -15.78 -6.90 -35.73
N THR A 377 -15.07 -5.80 -35.56
CA THR A 377 -15.29 -4.51 -36.22
C THR A 377 -13.99 -4.00 -36.79
N VAL A 378 -13.90 -3.86 -38.10
CA VAL A 378 -12.76 -3.31 -38.82
C VAL A 378 -12.95 -1.81 -39.02
N LEU A 379 -11.91 -1.02 -38.68
CA LEU A 379 -11.87 0.44 -38.86
C LEU A 379 -11.02 0.84 -40.05
N GLU A 380 -9.96 0.12 -40.34
CA GLU A 380 -9.07 0.31 -41.47
C GLU A 380 -8.83 -1.05 -42.15
N PRO A 381 -8.80 -1.10 -43.50
CA PRO A 381 -8.96 0.00 -44.47
C PRO A 381 -10.39 0.56 -44.53
N PHE A 382 -10.56 1.74 -45.14
CA PHE A 382 -11.85 2.44 -45.22
C PHE A 382 -12.94 1.54 -45.80
N ARG A 383 -14.05 1.45 -45.06
CA ARG A 383 -15.21 0.63 -45.41
C ARG A 383 -16.28 1.50 -46.10
N LYS A 384 -16.64 1.17 -47.31
CA LYS A 384 -17.59 1.93 -48.11
C LYS A 384 -19.04 1.60 -47.74
N GLU A 385 -19.49 0.40 -48.05
CA GLU A 385 -20.79 -0.14 -47.70
C GLU A 385 -20.69 -1.66 -47.52
N GLY A 386 -21.42 -2.20 -46.54
CA GLY A 386 -21.41 -3.64 -46.27
C GLY A 386 -20.01 -4.14 -45.92
N ASP A 387 -19.52 -5.18 -46.57
CA ASP A 387 -18.22 -5.81 -46.30
C ASP A 387 -17.17 -5.46 -47.38
N VAL A 388 -17.34 -4.31 -48.04
CA VAL A 388 -16.40 -3.81 -49.07
C VAL A 388 -15.44 -2.81 -48.44
N VAL A 389 -14.12 -3.08 -48.52
CA VAL A 389 -13.04 -2.18 -48.09
C VAL A 389 -12.31 -1.61 -49.30
N GLN A 390 -11.93 -0.35 -49.24
CA GLN A 390 -11.23 0.34 -50.32
C GLN A 390 -9.75 0.42 -49.98
N VAL A 391 -8.91 -0.03 -50.90
CA VAL A 391 -7.43 -0.05 -50.76
C VAL A 391 -6.83 0.56 -52.03
N SER A 392 -5.80 1.38 -51.87
CA SER A 392 -5.09 1.94 -53.03
C SER A 392 -4.52 0.86 -53.96
N SER A 393 -4.66 1.09 -55.23
CA SER A 393 -4.06 0.23 -56.27
C SER A 393 -2.51 0.25 -56.26
N SER A 394 -1.90 1.23 -55.61
CA SER A 394 -0.45 1.35 -55.48
C SER A 394 0.17 0.48 -54.39
N LEU A 395 -0.67 -0.01 -53.43
CA LEU A 395 -0.19 -0.70 -52.21
C LEU A 395 -0.14 -2.23 -52.39
N ASN A 396 0.98 -2.84 -51.99
CA ASN A 396 1.19 -4.28 -51.87
C ASN A 396 1.01 -4.79 -50.44
N TYR A 397 0.79 -3.89 -49.49
CA TYR A 397 0.51 -4.17 -48.07
C TYR A 397 -0.67 -3.30 -47.65
N VAL A 398 -1.50 -3.86 -46.81
CA VAL A 398 -2.61 -3.14 -46.21
C VAL A 398 -2.52 -3.19 -44.70
N LYS A 399 -2.69 -2.06 -44.07
CA LYS A 399 -2.84 -1.97 -42.63
C LYS A 399 -4.29 -2.23 -42.27
N VAL A 400 -4.53 -3.24 -41.45
CA VAL A 400 -5.85 -3.58 -40.93
C VAL A 400 -5.88 -3.24 -39.46
N SER A 401 -6.84 -2.45 -39.03
CA SER A 401 -7.05 -2.13 -37.61
C SER A 401 -8.54 -2.17 -37.28
N GLY A 402 -8.82 -2.42 -36.01
CA GLY A 402 -10.17 -2.53 -35.56
C GLY A 402 -10.28 -2.84 -34.07
N TYR A 403 -11.43 -3.30 -33.65
CA TYR A 403 -11.63 -3.84 -32.31
C TYR A 403 -12.53 -5.08 -32.36
N VAL A 404 -12.36 -5.93 -31.38
CA VAL A 404 -13.19 -7.13 -31.23
C VAL A 404 -13.91 -7.04 -29.89
N ARG A 405 -15.22 -7.27 -29.89
CA ARG A 405 -16.05 -7.31 -28.69
C ARG A 405 -16.41 -8.72 -28.35
N ASP A 406 -16.16 -9.09 -27.09
CA ASP A 406 -16.51 -10.40 -26.58
C ASP A 406 -16.85 -10.32 -25.07
N LYS A 407 -17.56 -11.32 -24.56
CA LYS A 407 -17.76 -11.51 -23.12
C LYS A 407 -16.51 -12.06 -22.45
N SER A 408 -15.72 -12.84 -23.18
CA SER A 408 -14.47 -13.47 -22.76
C SER A 408 -13.25 -12.73 -23.28
N LEU A 409 -12.06 -13.10 -22.78
CA LEU A 409 -10.80 -12.63 -23.33
C LEU A 409 -10.54 -13.30 -24.69
N LEU A 410 -9.77 -12.64 -25.52
CA LEU A 410 -9.40 -13.17 -26.83
C LEU A 410 -8.09 -13.95 -26.77
N LYS A 411 -8.07 -15.09 -27.46
CA LYS A 411 -6.89 -15.94 -27.63
C LYS A 411 -6.05 -15.55 -28.84
N ALA A 412 -6.73 -15.18 -29.93
CA ALA A 412 -6.06 -14.79 -31.17
C ALA A 412 -6.95 -13.89 -32.05
N ILE A 413 -6.29 -12.95 -32.74
CA ILE A 413 -6.86 -12.22 -33.86
C ILE A 413 -5.89 -12.39 -35.03
N THR A 414 -6.39 -12.81 -36.20
CA THR A 414 -5.58 -12.96 -37.40
C THR A 414 -6.24 -12.30 -38.60
N VAL A 415 -5.42 -11.85 -39.54
CA VAL A 415 -5.87 -11.31 -40.84
C VAL A 415 -5.09 -12.05 -41.93
N ASN A 416 -5.79 -12.74 -42.81
CA ASN A 416 -5.19 -13.63 -43.81
C ASN A 416 -4.18 -14.62 -43.21
N GLY A 417 -4.39 -15.06 -41.96
CA GLY A 417 -3.48 -15.94 -41.23
C GLY A 417 -2.32 -15.26 -40.51
N GLU A 418 -2.07 -13.97 -40.74
CA GLU A 418 -1.07 -13.18 -40.02
C GLU A 418 -1.63 -12.72 -38.65
N ALA A 419 -0.85 -12.91 -37.57
CA ALA A 419 -1.25 -12.54 -36.22
C ALA A 419 -1.30 -11.01 -36.05
N ALA A 420 -2.40 -10.51 -35.54
CA ALA A 420 -2.53 -9.11 -35.19
C ALA A 420 -1.95 -8.82 -33.80
N ASP A 421 -1.43 -7.60 -33.63
CA ASP A 421 -0.99 -7.08 -32.34
C ASP A 421 -2.19 -6.54 -31.57
N PHE A 422 -2.43 -7.05 -30.34
CA PHE A 422 -3.49 -6.63 -29.45
C PHE A 422 -3.17 -6.97 -28.00
N ASN A 423 -3.82 -6.32 -27.04
CA ASN A 423 -3.65 -6.62 -25.62
C ASN A 423 -4.52 -7.81 -25.20
N VAL A 424 -3.90 -8.95 -24.91
CA VAL A 424 -4.60 -10.20 -24.54
C VAL A 424 -5.31 -10.14 -23.18
N ASP A 425 -4.93 -9.21 -22.30
CA ASP A 425 -5.53 -9.04 -20.97
C ASP A 425 -6.68 -8.02 -20.96
N GLU A 426 -7.02 -7.44 -22.11
CA GLU A 426 -8.05 -6.43 -22.25
C GLU A 426 -9.34 -7.03 -22.81
N LYS A 427 -10.48 -6.65 -22.20
CA LYS A 427 -11.79 -6.90 -22.82
C LYS A 427 -12.01 -5.89 -23.93
N ASP A 428 -12.57 -6.34 -25.04
CA ASP A 428 -12.81 -5.54 -26.23
C ASP A 428 -11.54 -4.86 -26.79
N PRO A 429 -10.43 -5.62 -26.99
CA PRO A 429 -9.16 -5.03 -27.39
C PRO A 429 -9.21 -4.43 -28.79
N GLN A 430 -8.41 -3.39 -28.97
CA GLN A 430 -8.08 -2.90 -30.30
C GLN A 430 -6.97 -3.76 -30.89
N PHE A 431 -7.04 -4.01 -32.19
CA PHE A 431 -6.00 -4.76 -32.92
C PHE A 431 -5.46 -3.99 -34.10
N ILE A 432 -4.24 -4.31 -34.46
CA ILE A 432 -3.56 -3.75 -35.64
C ILE A 432 -2.63 -4.79 -36.25
N VAL A 433 -2.63 -4.87 -37.57
CA VAL A 433 -1.72 -5.73 -38.33
C VAL A 433 -1.48 -5.14 -39.72
N SER A 434 -0.30 -5.35 -40.25
CA SER A 434 0.01 -5.04 -41.65
C SER A 434 0.17 -6.34 -42.42
N VAL A 435 -0.73 -6.60 -43.38
CA VAL A 435 -0.71 -7.84 -44.13
C VAL A 435 -0.37 -7.59 -45.60
N PRO A 436 0.38 -8.50 -46.24
CA PRO A 436 0.60 -8.42 -47.68
C PRO A 436 -0.70 -8.61 -48.42
N LEU A 437 -0.89 -7.83 -49.48
CA LEU A 437 -2.11 -7.87 -50.32
C LEU A 437 -1.68 -7.89 -51.78
N ALA A 438 -1.70 -9.05 -52.41
CA ALA A 438 -1.38 -9.20 -53.80
C ALA A 438 -2.42 -8.44 -54.70
N HIS A 439 -1.99 -8.01 -55.90
CA HIS A 439 -2.83 -7.21 -56.78
C HIS A 439 -4.09 -7.94 -57.25
N ASP A 440 -4.08 -9.26 -57.30
CA ASP A 440 -5.16 -10.15 -57.68
C ASP A 440 -5.98 -10.64 -56.46
N GLN A 441 -5.60 -10.22 -55.26
CA GLN A 441 -6.32 -10.60 -54.07
C GLN A 441 -7.51 -9.69 -53.83
N GLU A 442 -8.71 -10.27 -53.81
CA GLU A 442 -9.99 -9.57 -53.71
C GLU A 442 -10.62 -9.69 -52.33
N GLU A 443 -9.99 -10.42 -51.40
CA GLU A 443 -10.56 -10.68 -50.08
C GLU A 443 -9.52 -10.51 -48.97
N LEU A 444 -9.98 -10.00 -47.80
CA LEU A 444 -9.28 -9.95 -46.53
C LEU A 444 -10.12 -10.73 -45.51
N ALA A 445 -9.61 -11.85 -45.05
CA ALA A 445 -10.26 -12.67 -44.02
C ALA A 445 -9.75 -12.28 -42.65
N VAL A 446 -10.61 -11.72 -41.81
CA VAL A 446 -10.32 -11.39 -40.42
C VAL A 446 -10.95 -12.47 -39.53
N GLN A 447 -10.17 -13.10 -38.67
CA GLN A 447 -10.65 -14.10 -37.72
C GLN A 447 -10.32 -13.67 -36.30
N ALA A 448 -11.26 -13.82 -35.39
CA ALA A 448 -11.06 -13.67 -33.95
C ALA A 448 -11.46 -14.95 -33.23
N VAL A 449 -10.67 -15.38 -32.25
CA VAL A 449 -10.88 -16.59 -31.45
C VAL A 449 -10.79 -16.19 -29.98
N ASP A 450 -11.76 -16.57 -29.17
CA ASP A 450 -11.75 -16.37 -27.73
C ASP A 450 -10.97 -17.47 -26.98
N VAL A 451 -10.86 -17.34 -25.65
CA VAL A 451 -10.17 -18.31 -24.80
C VAL A 451 -10.91 -19.66 -24.68
N TYR A 452 -12.16 -19.74 -25.10
CA TYR A 452 -12.98 -20.96 -25.11
C TYR A 452 -13.09 -21.60 -26.49
N ASP A 453 -12.29 -21.12 -27.46
CA ASP A 453 -12.24 -21.58 -28.85
C ASP A 453 -13.50 -21.26 -29.68
N ASN A 454 -14.38 -20.35 -29.21
CA ASN A 454 -15.41 -19.79 -30.06
C ASN A 454 -14.75 -18.81 -31.04
N PHE A 455 -15.17 -18.82 -32.29
CA PHE A 455 -14.55 -17.98 -33.31
C PHE A 455 -15.55 -17.30 -34.22
N SER A 456 -15.16 -16.17 -34.75
CA SER A 456 -15.84 -15.45 -35.83
C SER A 456 -14.89 -15.23 -36.97
N ASN A 457 -15.45 -15.27 -38.19
CA ASN A 457 -14.76 -14.84 -39.41
C ASN A 457 -15.51 -13.65 -39.98
N MET A 458 -14.76 -12.70 -40.51
CA MET A 458 -15.28 -11.59 -41.28
C MET A 458 -14.49 -11.48 -42.57
N ASP A 459 -15.15 -11.81 -43.69
CA ASP A 459 -14.54 -11.74 -45.01
C ASP A 459 -14.89 -10.38 -45.64
N LEU A 460 -13.87 -9.58 -45.93
CA LEU A 460 -13.97 -8.25 -46.49
C LEU A 460 -13.56 -8.29 -47.96
N ARG A 461 -14.44 -7.88 -48.86
CA ARG A 461 -14.12 -7.75 -50.28
C ARG A 461 -13.27 -6.50 -50.53
N VAL A 462 -12.15 -6.65 -51.19
CA VAL A 462 -11.23 -5.56 -51.51
C VAL A 462 -11.59 -4.92 -52.85
N GLU A 463 -11.91 -3.64 -52.82
CA GLU A 463 -12.07 -2.80 -54.00
C GLU A 463 -10.81 -1.94 -54.17
N ARG A 464 -10.09 -2.08 -55.30
CA ARG A 464 -8.91 -1.26 -55.58
C ARG A 464 -9.34 0.11 -56.09
N THR A 465 -8.86 1.16 -55.44
CA THR A 465 -9.21 2.55 -55.76
C THR A 465 -8.03 3.29 -56.40
N GLU A 466 -8.15 4.59 -56.52
CA GLU A 466 -7.10 5.42 -57.10
C GLU A 466 -5.81 5.32 -56.30
N GLY A 467 -4.63 5.48 -56.96
CA GLY A 467 -3.32 5.30 -56.36
C GLY A 467 -2.46 6.57 -56.33
N LEU A 468 -3.08 7.74 -56.43
CA LEU A 468 -2.37 9.03 -56.33
C LEU A 468 -2.13 9.40 -54.89
N ALA A 469 -0.96 9.94 -54.61
CA ALA A 469 -0.62 10.39 -53.26
C ALA A 469 -0.98 11.85 -53.04
N PRO A 470 -1.35 12.24 -51.78
CA PRO A 470 -1.71 13.62 -51.44
C PRO A 470 -0.62 14.64 -51.80
N SER A 471 -1.03 15.83 -52.18
CA SER A 471 -0.15 16.99 -52.41
C SER A 471 -0.03 17.80 -51.12
N ILE A 472 1.20 18.11 -50.70
CA ILE A 472 1.51 18.83 -49.46
C ILE A 472 2.11 20.19 -49.78
N VAL A 473 1.48 21.25 -49.30
CA VAL A 473 1.94 22.65 -49.46
C VAL A 473 2.02 23.33 -48.10
N LEU A 474 3.18 23.86 -47.75
CA LEU A 474 3.36 24.62 -46.52
C LEU A 474 2.94 26.09 -46.81
N THR A 475 2.17 26.67 -45.86
CA THR A 475 1.71 28.06 -45.93
C THR A 475 2.40 28.95 -44.88
N SER A 476 2.84 28.39 -43.75
CA SER A 476 3.60 29.11 -42.74
C SER A 476 4.56 28.15 -41.96
N PRO A 477 5.84 28.51 -41.79
CA PRO A 477 6.55 29.59 -42.49
C PRO A 477 6.57 29.34 -44.01
N GLU A 478 6.37 30.41 -44.80
CA GLU A 478 6.37 30.32 -46.25
C GLU A 478 7.73 29.82 -46.76
N PRO A 479 7.78 28.69 -47.47
CA PRO A 479 9.06 28.15 -47.93
C PRO A 479 9.61 28.98 -49.12
N SER A 480 10.92 29.22 -49.11
CA SER A 480 11.61 29.83 -50.23
C SER A 480 12.21 28.71 -51.10
N GLY A 481 12.05 28.81 -52.46
CA GLY A 481 12.70 27.91 -53.41
C GLY A 481 12.40 26.43 -53.17
N ASP A 482 13.44 25.61 -52.98
CA ASP A 482 13.37 24.16 -52.85
C ASP A 482 12.96 23.69 -51.43
N ARG A 483 11.80 24.15 -50.93
CA ARG A 483 11.23 23.78 -49.61
C ARG A 483 12.15 24.16 -48.43
N GLU A 484 12.87 25.30 -48.55
CA GLU A 484 13.64 25.84 -47.45
C GLU A 484 12.81 26.83 -46.63
N ILE A 485 12.67 26.62 -45.34
CA ILE A 485 12.07 27.57 -44.40
C ILE A 485 13.13 28.37 -43.67
N THR A 486 12.88 29.65 -43.41
CA THR A 486 13.81 30.52 -42.68
C THR A 486 13.30 30.76 -41.28
N ILE A 487 14.13 30.46 -40.26
CA ILE A 487 13.84 30.72 -38.85
C ILE A 487 14.97 31.53 -38.20
N GLU A 488 14.66 32.27 -37.14
CA GLU A 488 15.68 33.01 -36.37
C GLU A 488 16.57 32.09 -35.55
N GLU A 489 17.85 32.39 -35.47
CA GLU A 489 18.82 31.68 -34.66
C GLU A 489 18.41 31.73 -33.17
N GLY A 490 18.33 30.59 -32.47
CA GLY A 490 17.92 30.49 -31.07
C GLY A 490 16.45 30.11 -30.86
N LYS A 491 15.61 30.03 -31.90
CA LYS A 491 14.27 29.44 -31.75
C LYS A 491 14.35 27.94 -31.53
N GLU A 492 13.66 27.47 -30.50
CA GLU A 492 13.59 26.04 -30.12
C GLU A 492 12.49 25.30 -30.91
N ASP A 493 11.42 26.02 -31.30
CA ASP A 493 10.29 25.46 -32.01
C ASP A 493 9.72 26.45 -33.05
N VAL A 494 8.97 25.94 -34.01
CA VAL A 494 8.29 26.70 -35.05
C VAL A 494 6.86 26.22 -35.22
N PHE A 495 5.94 27.14 -35.46
CA PHE A 495 4.54 26.83 -35.82
C PHE A 495 4.49 26.59 -37.33
N VAL A 496 4.04 25.38 -37.73
CA VAL A 496 3.96 24.97 -39.11
C VAL A 496 2.51 24.89 -39.49
N GLU A 497 2.10 25.58 -40.57
CA GLU A 497 0.77 25.53 -41.17
C GLU A 497 0.89 25.17 -42.64
N GLY A 498 -0.08 24.46 -43.16
CA GLY A 498 -0.10 24.05 -44.55
C GLY A 498 -1.45 23.54 -45.00
N LEU A 499 -1.50 23.22 -46.29
CA LEU A 499 -2.65 22.63 -46.97
C LEU A 499 -2.23 21.24 -47.51
N VAL A 500 -3.07 20.26 -47.33
CA VAL A 500 -2.97 18.97 -48.01
C VAL A 500 -4.15 18.83 -48.95
N SER A 501 -3.91 18.45 -50.19
CA SER A 501 -4.98 18.29 -51.20
C SER A 501 -4.87 16.94 -51.85
N ASP A 502 -6.00 16.27 -52.03
CA ASP A 502 -6.13 14.97 -52.67
C ASP A 502 -7.52 14.81 -53.33
N ALA A 503 -7.65 13.83 -54.22
CA ALA A 503 -8.94 13.43 -54.77
C ALA A 503 -9.77 12.63 -53.76
N SER A 504 -9.13 12.06 -52.74
CA SER A 504 -9.71 11.28 -51.63
C SER A 504 -9.57 12.03 -50.30
N PRO A 505 -10.47 11.83 -49.32
CA PRO A 505 -10.38 12.42 -48.00
C PRO A 505 -9.07 12.08 -47.29
N ILE A 506 -8.47 13.08 -46.66
CA ILE A 506 -7.19 12.93 -45.94
C ILE A 506 -7.45 12.31 -44.57
N ARG A 507 -6.76 11.19 -44.30
CA ARG A 507 -6.86 10.42 -43.07
C ARG A 507 -5.80 10.80 -42.04
N LEU A 508 -4.56 11.07 -42.47
CA LEU A 508 -3.44 11.35 -41.60
C LEU A 508 -2.63 12.53 -42.13
N ILE A 509 -2.34 13.48 -41.26
CA ILE A 509 -1.26 14.46 -41.46
C ILE A 509 -0.37 14.44 -40.23
N ALA A 510 0.90 14.17 -40.42
CA ALA A 510 1.90 14.11 -39.34
C ALA A 510 3.17 14.88 -39.72
N VAL A 511 3.85 15.47 -38.74
CA VAL A 511 5.16 16.11 -38.90
C VAL A 511 6.15 15.45 -37.96
N ASP A 512 7.24 14.91 -38.50
CA ASP A 512 8.21 14.11 -37.77
C ASP A 512 7.57 12.98 -36.93
N GLY A 513 6.48 12.38 -37.42
CA GLY A 513 5.73 11.31 -36.74
C GLY A 513 4.73 11.79 -35.67
N VAL A 514 4.58 13.11 -35.46
CA VAL A 514 3.58 13.68 -34.55
C VAL A 514 2.38 14.16 -35.33
N ASN A 515 1.16 13.76 -34.96
CA ASN A 515 -0.05 14.11 -35.67
C ASN A 515 -0.32 15.62 -35.60
N ALA A 516 -0.58 16.23 -36.78
CA ALA A 516 -0.99 17.62 -36.89
C ALA A 516 -2.47 17.80 -36.55
N SER A 517 -2.87 19.03 -36.25
CA SER A 517 -4.26 19.41 -36.08
C SER A 517 -4.85 19.80 -37.45
N TYR A 518 -5.87 19.07 -37.90
CA TYR A 518 -6.59 19.35 -39.17
C TYR A 518 -8.03 18.85 -39.06
N ALA A 519 -8.87 19.22 -40.00
CA ALA A 519 -10.24 18.70 -40.11
C ALA A 519 -10.19 17.36 -40.89
N PRO A 520 -10.46 16.21 -40.23
CA PRO A 520 -10.45 14.91 -40.92
C PRO A 520 -11.59 14.82 -41.96
N ASP A 521 -11.48 13.85 -42.85
CA ASP A 521 -12.48 13.51 -43.90
C ASP A 521 -12.74 14.62 -44.94
N ARG A 522 -11.79 15.55 -45.10
CA ARG A 522 -11.82 16.55 -46.19
C ARG A 522 -10.81 16.19 -47.29
N LEU A 523 -11.13 16.66 -48.51
CA LEU A 523 -10.24 16.50 -49.68
C LEU A 523 -9.04 17.46 -49.61
N ASP A 524 -9.23 18.62 -48.95
CA ASP A 524 -8.30 19.74 -48.91
C ASP A 524 -8.21 20.34 -47.48
N PRO A 525 -7.81 19.58 -46.45
CA PRO A 525 -7.71 20.12 -45.12
C PRO A 525 -6.49 21.03 -44.92
N ASP A 526 -6.72 22.18 -44.27
CA ASP A 526 -5.64 22.93 -43.66
C ASP A 526 -5.12 22.21 -42.42
N PHE A 527 -3.83 22.19 -42.19
CA PHE A 527 -3.25 21.63 -41.00
C PHE A 527 -2.33 22.61 -40.25
N SER A 528 -2.18 22.41 -38.98
CA SER A 528 -1.27 23.20 -38.14
C SER A 528 -0.64 22.34 -37.04
N ILE A 529 0.65 22.58 -36.77
CA ILE A 529 1.37 21.86 -35.73
C ILE A 529 2.57 22.71 -35.25
N LYS A 530 2.92 22.57 -33.98
CA LYS A 530 4.15 23.11 -33.40
C LYS A 530 5.28 22.07 -33.52
N VAL A 531 6.32 22.38 -34.21
CA VAL A 531 7.45 21.46 -34.51
C VAL A 531 8.68 21.87 -33.71
N PRO A 532 9.26 21.00 -32.87
CA PRO A 532 10.52 21.27 -32.21
C PRO A 532 11.65 21.25 -33.25
N VAL A 533 12.36 22.37 -33.37
CA VAL A 533 13.42 22.58 -34.37
C VAL A 533 14.81 22.76 -33.75
N ALA A 534 14.93 22.74 -32.43
CA ALA A 534 16.23 22.83 -31.76
C ALA A 534 17.17 21.71 -32.21
N GLY A 535 18.33 22.09 -32.79
CA GLY A 535 19.32 21.14 -33.28
C GLY A 535 18.94 20.35 -34.56
N LYS A 536 17.78 20.64 -35.17
CA LYS A 536 17.36 20.04 -36.43
C LYS A 536 17.68 20.94 -37.60
N ASP A 537 18.06 20.35 -38.74
CA ASP A 537 18.25 21.03 -40.02
C ASP A 537 17.12 20.78 -41.02
N ARG A 538 16.18 19.92 -40.67
CA ARG A 538 15.00 19.58 -41.49
C ARG A 538 13.88 18.99 -40.62
N PHE A 539 12.66 18.95 -41.15
CA PHE A 539 11.53 18.14 -40.68
C PHE A 539 10.76 17.55 -41.89
N VAL A 540 9.96 16.53 -41.62
CA VAL A 540 9.21 15.81 -42.66
C VAL A 540 7.71 15.94 -42.38
N VAL A 541 6.96 16.43 -43.37
CA VAL A 541 5.50 16.39 -43.32
C VAL A 541 5.04 15.17 -44.12
N ARG A 542 4.27 14.30 -43.50
CA ARG A 542 3.65 13.12 -44.09
C ARG A 542 2.14 13.32 -44.14
N ALA A 543 1.55 13.08 -45.28
CA ALA A 543 0.09 13.04 -45.45
C ALA A 543 -0.32 11.70 -46.04
N GLU A 544 -1.49 11.19 -45.65
CA GLU A 544 -2.02 9.91 -46.09
C GLU A 544 -3.54 10.04 -46.28
N ASP A 545 -4.07 9.56 -47.43
CA ASP A 545 -5.50 9.55 -47.73
C ASP A 545 -6.22 8.37 -47.05
N GLN A 546 -7.55 8.29 -47.22
CA GLN A 546 -8.37 7.19 -46.68
C GLN A 546 -8.06 5.82 -47.30
N HIS A 547 -7.40 5.77 -48.44
CA HIS A 547 -7.06 4.55 -49.19
C HIS A 547 -5.61 4.08 -48.90
N GLY A 548 -4.87 4.86 -48.11
CA GLY A 548 -3.51 4.54 -47.70
C GLY A 548 -2.43 5.06 -48.66
N ASN A 549 -2.76 5.86 -49.68
CA ASN A 549 -1.77 6.55 -50.49
C ASN A 549 -1.09 7.62 -49.61
N ALA A 550 0.23 7.65 -49.59
CA ALA A 550 0.97 8.56 -48.74
C ALA A 550 2.01 9.38 -49.49
N ALA A 551 2.14 10.64 -49.12
CA ALA A 551 3.21 11.53 -49.54
C ALA A 551 4.05 12.01 -48.39
N GLU A 552 5.34 12.24 -48.63
CA GLU A 552 6.22 12.91 -47.70
C GLU A 552 6.86 14.13 -48.34
N ALA A 553 6.85 15.24 -47.62
CA ALA A 553 7.54 16.47 -48.01
C ALA A 553 8.58 16.84 -46.97
N VAL A 554 9.83 16.88 -47.38
CA VAL A 554 10.95 17.27 -46.54
C VAL A 554 11.16 18.78 -46.68
N PHE A 555 11.20 19.48 -45.53
CA PHE A 555 11.49 20.89 -45.42
C PHE A 555 12.79 21.12 -44.71
N THR A 556 13.72 21.86 -45.33
CA THR A 556 15.01 22.23 -44.73
C THR A 556 14.94 23.53 -43.97
N ILE A 557 15.72 23.65 -42.92
CA ILE A 557 15.70 24.78 -41.98
C ILE A 557 16.97 25.61 -42.19
N ARG A 558 16.79 26.86 -42.65
CA ARG A 558 17.84 27.86 -42.69
C ARG A 558 17.72 28.81 -41.48
N ARG A 559 18.80 28.94 -40.74
CA ARG A 559 18.84 29.84 -39.59
C ARG A 559 19.48 31.19 -39.98
N ILE A 560 18.79 32.28 -39.63
CA ILE A 560 19.29 33.64 -39.86
C ILE A 560 19.48 34.31 -38.48
N LYS A 561 20.55 35.14 -38.38
CA LYS A 561 20.74 36.01 -37.22
C LYS A 561 19.67 37.10 -37.23
N PRO A 562 19.01 37.37 -36.10
CA PRO A 562 18.04 38.46 -36.03
C PRO A 562 18.72 39.79 -36.43
N ALA A 563 18.06 40.58 -37.30
CA ALA A 563 18.53 41.90 -37.68
C ALA A 563 18.65 42.77 -36.40
N PRO A 564 19.71 43.62 -36.26
CA PRO A 564 19.86 44.45 -35.08
C PRO A 564 18.68 45.45 -35.03
N VAL A 565 17.84 45.32 -34.03
CA VAL A 565 16.80 46.29 -33.72
C VAL A 565 17.48 47.58 -33.25
N ALA A 566 17.25 48.68 -33.96
CA ALA A 566 17.71 50.03 -33.54
C ALA A 566 17.09 50.33 -32.15
N VAL A 567 17.92 50.37 -31.15
CA VAL A 567 17.55 50.75 -29.78
C VAL A 567 17.26 52.24 -29.76
N ALA A 568 15.98 52.61 -29.70
CA ALA A 568 15.56 53.93 -29.28
C ALA A 568 15.82 54.06 -27.76
N THR A 569 16.68 54.98 -27.41
CA THR A 569 17.03 55.32 -26.01
C THR A 569 15.78 55.77 -25.24
N PRO A 570 15.40 55.10 -24.15
CA PRO A 570 14.31 55.61 -23.31
C PRO A 570 14.82 56.65 -22.33
N THR A 571 14.14 57.75 -22.26
CA THR A 571 14.22 58.78 -21.22
C THR A 571 13.84 58.16 -19.87
N PRO A 572 14.53 58.41 -18.76
CA PRO A 572 14.23 57.79 -17.48
C PRO A 572 12.98 58.43 -16.86
N THR A 573 11.94 57.66 -16.76
CA THR A 573 10.79 57.96 -15.90
C THR A 573 10.88 57.06 -14.67
N THR A 574 11.04 57.69 -13.54
CA THR A 574 10.94 57.13 -12.19
C THR A 574 9.57 56.48 -12.02
N THR A 575 9.52 55.15 -11.83
CA THR A 575 8.33 54.48 -11.32
C THR A 575 8.69 53.59 -10.16
N THR A 576 8.03 53.83 -9.07
CA THR A 576 7.89 53.05 -7.84
C THR A 576 7.60 51.57 -8.13
N PRO A 577 8.07 50.60 -7.34
CA PRO A 577 7.85 49.20 -7.59
C PRO A 577 6.38 48.85 -7.37
N THR A 578 5.67 48.61 -8.45
CA THR A 578 4.34 47.98 -8.41
C THR A 578 4.48 46.49 -8.38
N THR A 579 3.89 45.90 -7.37
CA THR A 579 3.55 44.48 -7.24
C THR A 579 3.11 43.84 -8.56
N GLY A 580 3.56 42.60 -8.80
CA GLY A 580 3.46 41.86 -10.02
C GLY A 580 2.12 41.97 -10.77
N THR A 581 2.22 42.29 -12.05
CA THR A 581 1.10 42.27 -12.98
C THR A 581 0.66 40.84 -13.21
N THR A 582 -0.43 40.43 -12.55
CA THR A 582 -1.21 39.25 -12.94
C THR A 582 -1.81 39.51 -14.31
N GLY A 583 -1.50 38.66 -15.31
CA GLY A 583 -2.01 38.78 -16.68
C GLY A 583 -3.52 38.61 -16.79
N THR A 584 -4.06 38.60 -18.01
CA THR A 584 -5.47 38.47 -18.32
C THR A 584 -5.98 37.08 -17.88
N THR A 585 -6.98 37.04 -16.98
CA THR A 585 -7.58 35.81 -16.44
C THR A 585 -8.96 35.60 -17.05
N TRP A 586 -9.20 34.38 -17.52
CA TRP A 586 -10.53 33.93 -17.93
C TRP A 586 -11.05 32.91 -16.93
N ILE A 587 -12.34 32.95 -16.67
CA ILE A 587 -13.05 31.96 -15.86
C ILE A 587 -14.04 31.21 -16.74
N VAL A 588 -13.95 29.90 -16.75
CA VAL A 588 -14.90 28.99 -17.36
C VAL A 588 -15.66 28.30 -16.25
N HIS A 589 -16.94 28.59 -16.12
CA HIS A 589 -17.83 27.97 -15.15
C HIS A 589 -18.80 27.03 -15.85
N ILE A 590 -18.75 25.75 -15.47
CA ILE A 590 -19.67 24.70 -15.92
C ILE A 590 -20.59 24.38 -14.77
N ASP A 591 -21.88 24.64 -14.94
CA ASP A 591 -22.93 24.44 -13.93
C ASP A 591 -23.92 23.40 -14.43
N ASN A 592 -23.73 22.15 -14.00
CA ASN A 592 -24.64 21.05 -14.31
C ASN A 592 -25.59 20.81 -13.13
N SER A 593 -26.86 21.11 -13.29
CA SER A 593 -27.88 21.05 -12.25
C SER A 593 -29.07 20.14 -12.59
N ASN A 594 -29.47 20.06 -13.87
CA ASN A 594 -30.67 19.34 -14.34
C ASN A 594 -30.33 18.00 -14.97
N TYR A 595 -30.15 16.99 -14.15
CA TYR A 595 -29.74 15.66 -14.59
C TYR A 595 -30.94 14.78 -15.00
N LYS A 596 -30.77 13.98 -16.05
CA LYS A 596 -31.78 13.00 -16.48
C LYS A 596 -31.67 11.67 -15.71
N GLY A 597 -30.46 11.25 -15.34
CA GLY A 597 -30.18 9.97 -14.65
C GLY A 597 -29.71 10.09 -13.20
N PHE A 598 -29.55 11.31 -12.69
CA PHE A 598 -29.08 11.62 -11.34
C PHE A 598 -30.01 12.63 -10.65
N PRO A 599 -30.00 12.75 -9.32
CA PRO A 599 -30.75 13.75 -8.60
C PRO A 599 -30.39 15.16 -9.09
N ALA A 600 -31.40 16.02 -9.25
CA ALA A 600 -31.13 17.42 -9.57
C ALA A 600 -30.44 18.12 -8.38
N ILE A 601 -29.48 19.00 -8.69
CA ILE A 601 -28.79 19.80 -7.69
C ILE A 601 -29.50 21.13 -7.56
N THR A 602 -30.14 21.39 -6.42
CA THR A 602 -30.91 22.60 -6.16
C THR A 602 -30.19 23.50 -5.14
N GLY A 603 -30.42 24.80 -5.22
CA GLY A 603 -29.96 25.78 -4.22
C GLY A 603 -28.52 26.27 -4.35
N LYS A 604 -27.89 26.04 -5.50
CA LYS A 604 -26.52 26.52 -5.78
C LYS A 604 -26.54 27.96 -6.34
N ASP A 605 -25.82 28.84 -5.66
CA ASP A 605 -25.47 30.19 -6.18
C ASP A 605 -23.94 30.31 -6.36
N ASP A 606 -23.36 29.28 -6.95
CA ASP A 606 -21.89 29.15 -7.08
C ASP A 606 -21.32 30.20 -8.02
N ALA A 607 -22.06 30.57 -9.06
CA ALA A 607 -21.66 31.65 -9.99
C ALA A 607 -21.57 33.03 -9.32
N ALA A 608 -22.42 33.33 -8.35
CA ALA A 608 -22.36 34.58 -7.58
C ALA A 608 -21.22 34.54 -6.57
N LYS A 609 -21.07 33.46 -5.84
CA LYS A 609 -19.96 33.25 -4.88
C LYS A 609 -18.60 33.27 -5.58
N MET A 610 -18.48 32.64 -6.74
CA MET A 610 -17.28 32.66 -7.54
C MET A 610 -16.94 34.07 -8.00
N ARG A 611 -17.89 34.83 -8.53
CA ARG A 611 -17.68 36.24 -8.92
C ARG A 611 -17.25 37.11 -7.73
N GLN A 612 -17.77 36.86 -6.56
CA GLN A 612 -17.37 37.55 -5.33
C GLN A 612 -15.95 37.16 -4.90
N ALA A 613 -15.61 35.88 -4.92
CA ALA A 613 -14.29 35.38 -4.54
C ALA A 613 -13.19 35.89 -5.48
N PHE A 614 -13.47 35.99 -6.76
CA PHE A 614 -12.53 36.48 -7.77
C PHE A 614 -12.66 37.97 -8.09
N GLY A 615 -13.46 38.72 -7.34
CA GLY A 615 -13.66 40.17 -7.53
C GLY A 615 -12.39 41.04 -7.43
N ASN A 616 -11.36 40.54 -6.73
CA ASN A 616 -10.06 41.20 -6.58
C ASN A 616 -9.03 40.82 -7.68
N TYR A 617 -9.41 39.90 -8.60
CA TYR A 617 -8.54 39.47 -9.70
C TYR A 617 -8.99 40.18 -10.99
N ARG A 618 -8.05 40.45 -11.89
CA ARG A 618 -8.37 41.01 -13.23
C ARG A 618 -8.99 39.92 -14.11
N VAL A 619 -10.27 39.64 -13.89
CA VAL A 619 -11.04 38.72 -14.75
C VAL A 619 -11.49 39.49 -15.97
N GLN A 620 -10.94 39.13 -17.14
CA GLN A 620 -11.29 39.75 -18.42
C GLN A 620 -12.59 39.17 -18.98
N ARG A 621 -12.81 37.86 -18.78
CA ARG A 621 -13.96 37.15 -19.33
C ARG A 621 -14.43 36.03 -18.43
N THR A 622 -15.72 35.90 -18.26
CA THR A 622 -16.36 34.73 -17.64
C THR A 622 -17.23 34.04 -18.65
N ILE A 623 -17.01 32.76 -18.89
CA ILE A 623 -17.79 31.89 -19.76
C ILE A 623 -18.59 30.95 -18.87
N THR A 624 -19.91 31.04 -18.90
CA THR A 624 -20.77 30.12 -18.12
C THR A 624 -21.51 29.20 -19.09
N LYS A 625 -21.36 27.90 -18.86
CA LYS A 625 -22.10 26.84 -19.56
C LYS A 625 -22.99 26.12 -18.58
N LYS A 626 -24.22 25.82 -18.92
CA LYS A 626 -25.20 25.17 -18.04
C LYS A 626 -25.70 23.88 -18.67
N ASP A 627 -25.91 22.87 -17.79
CA ASP A 627 -26.57 21.61 -18.13
C ASP A 627 -25.98 20.94 -19.38
N MET A 628 -24.64 20.83 -19.41
CA MET A 628 -23.92 20.30 -20.56
C MET A 628 -24.03 18.77 -20.62
N THR A 629 -24.34 18.28 -21.81
CA THR A 629 -24.23 16.86 -22.18
C THR A 629 -22.75 16.45 -22.33
N LYS A 630 -22.48 15.15 -22.43
CA LYS A 630 -21.12 14.68 -22.72
C LYS A 630 -20.59 15.22 -24.03
N ALA A 631 -21.41 15.19 -25.08
CA ALA A 631 -21.03 15.70 -26.38
C ALA A 631 -20.78 17.23 -26.37
N ASP A 632 -21.53 17.98 -25.55
CA ASP A 632 -21.28 19.41 -25.37
C ASP A 632 -19.97 19.71 -24.63
N LEU A 633 -19.63 18.93 -23.62
CA LEU A 633 -18.33 19.03 -22.89
C LEU A 633 -17.17 18.73 -23.84
N ASP A 634 -17.27 17.62 -24.60
CA ASP A 634 -16.25 17.24 -25.57
C ASP A 634 -16.06 18.32 -26.65
N ARG A 635 -17.14 18.84 -27.24
CA ARG A 635 -17.08 19.90 -28.22
C ARG A 635 -16.54 21.22 -27.65
N PHE A 636 -16.98 21.57 -26.43
CA PHE A 636 -16.56 22.81 -25.79
C PHE A 636 -15.06 22.84 -25.54
N PHE A 637 -14.51 21.80 -24.93
CA PHE A 637 -13.08 21.78 -24.59
C PHE A 637 -12.19 21.50 -25.82
N ASN A 638 -12.62 20.66 -26.75
CA ASN A 638 -11.78 20.32 -27.91
C ASN A 638 -11.82 21.41 -29.01
N ILE A 639 -12.90 22.15 -29.11
CA ILE A 639 -13.12 23.08 -30.22
C ILE A 639 -13.36 24.50 -29.72
N GLU A 640 -14.47 24.76 -29.02
CA GLU A 640 -14.94 26.14 -28.73
C GLU A 640 -13.96 26.91 -27.83
N LEU A 641 -13.54 26.32 -26.73
CA LEU A 641 -12.60 26.98 -25.78
C LEU A 641 -11.21 27.16 -26.41
N ARG A 642 -10.75 26.14 -27.14
CA ARG A 642 -9.50 26.20 -27.88
C ARG A 642 -9.48 27.39 -28.87
N ASP A 643 -10.50 27.50 -29.68
CA ASP A 643 -10.57 28.57 -30.71
C ASP A 643 -10.70 29.95 -30.07
N LEU A 644 -11.43 30.06 -28.96
CA LEU A 644 -11.51 31.28 -28.16
C LEU A 644 -10.17 31.69 -27.56
N VAL A 645 -9.40 30.74 -27.05
CA VAL A 645 -8.08 31.01 -26.45
C VAL A 645 -7.05 31.42 -27.49
N ARG A 646 -7.08 30.77 -28.67
CA ARG A 646 -6.17 31.07 -29.79
C ARG A 646 -6.34 32.49 -30.36
N THR A 647 -7.57 33.02 -30.34
CA THR A 647 -7.89 34.35 -30.87
C THR A 647 -7.71 35.47 -29.83
N ASN A 648 -7.34 35.13 -28.57
CA ASN A 648 -7.23 36.09 -27.48
C ASN A 648 -5.95 35.85 -26.66
N GLN A 649 -5.33 36.91 -26.19
CA GLN A 649 -4.18 36.80 -25.28
C GLN A 649 -4.66 36.47 -23.86
N VAL A 650 -4.66 35.20 -23.49
CA VAL A 650 -5.10 34.72 -22.16
C VAL A 650 -3.90 34.22 -21.40
N ASN A 651 -3.63 34.75 -20.21
CA ASN A 651 -2.51 34.30 -19.37
C ASN A 651 -2.92 33.19 -18.40
N THR A 652 -4.18 33.23 -17.94
CA THR A 652 -4.69 32.27 -16.95
C THR A 652 -6.12 31.85 -17.29
N ILE A 653 -6.36 30.56 -17.26
CA ILE A 653 -7.71 29.97 -17.37
C ILE A 653 -8.01 29.25 -16.07
N LEU A 654 -9.11 29.63 -15.42
CA LEU A 654 -9.71 28.91 -14.33
C LEU A 654 -10.96 28.17 -14.83
N VAL A 655 -10.95 26.87 -14.82
CA VAL A 655 -12.12 26.04 -15.08
C VAL A 655 -12.76 25.64 -13.77
N TRP A 656 -14.00 26.01 -13.56
CA TRP A 656 -14.77 25.63 -12.39
C TRP A 656 -15.95 24.76 -12.80
N TYR A 657 -15.96 23.53 -12.34
CA TYR A 657 -17.07 22.61 -12.56
C TYR A 657 -17.89 22.49 -11.28
N SER A 658 -19.21 22.71 -11.39
CA SER A 658 -20.20 22.49 -10.35
C SER A 658 -21.21 21.44 -10.84
N GLY A 659 -21.21 20.27 -10.23
CA GLY A 659 -22.05 19.16 -10.70
C GLY A 659 -21.89 17.88 -9.91
N HIS A 660 -22.39 16.76 -10.42
CA HIS A 660 -22.04 15.45 -9.89
C HIS A 660 -20.69 14.99 -10.40
N GLY A 661 -19.92 14.33 -9.52
CA GLY A 661 -18.69 13.64 -9.89
C GLY A 661 -18.74 12.18 -9.49
N ARG A 662 -17.91 11.36 -10.10
CA ARG A 662 -17.73 9.94 -9.78
C ARG A 662 -16.26 9.57 -9.80
N ASN A 663 -15.87 8.70 -8.89
CA ASN A 663 -14.59 8.02 -8.96
C ASN A 663 -14.86 6.56 -9.33
N VAL A 664 -14.34 6.10 -10.46
CA VAL A 664 -14.51 4.73 -10.94
C VAL A 664 -13.11 4.16 -11.19
N SER A 665 -12.75 3.13 -10.47
CA SER A 665 -11.44 2.45 -10.58
C SER A 665 -10.25 3.42 -10.47
N GLY A 666 -10.32 4.36 -9.52
CA GLY A 666 -9.26 5.35 -9.28
C GLY A 666 -9.20 6.51 -10.29
N LYS A 667 -10.11 6.56 -11.26
CA LYS A 667 -10.22 7.66 -12.24
C LYS A 667 -11.40 8.59 -11.90
N ALA A 668 -11.14 9.90 -11.91
CA ALA A 668 -12.16 10.91 -11.66
C ALA A 668 -12.93 11.25 -12.93
N TYR A 669 -14.25 11.39 -12.80
CA TYR A 669 -15.15 11.73 -13.88
C TYR A 669 -16.10 12.85 -13.46
N TRP A 670 -16.38 13.78 -14.35
CA TRP A 670 -17.53 14.66 -14.25
C TRP A 670 -18.75 13.95 -14.84
N VAL A 671 -19.89 14.14 -14.24
CA VAL A 671 -21.15 13.55 -14.70
C VAL A 671 -21.91 14.56 -15.56
N PRO A 672 -22.02 14.35 -16.88
CA PRO A 672 -22.84 15.18 -17.74
C PRO A 672 -24.35 15.03 -17.44
N VAL A 673 -25.19 15.99 -17.85
CA VAL A 673 -26.62 15.95 -17.51
C VAL A 673 -27.39 14.81 -18.21
N ASP A 674 -26.87 14.26 -19.27
CA ASP A 674 -27.43 13.13 -20.02
C ASP A 674 -26.83 11.76 -19.59
N ALA A 675 -25.93 11.76 -18.61
CA ALA A 675 -25.23 10.56 -18.17
C ALA A 675 -26.18 9.52 -17.56
N LYS A 676 -25.90 8.25 -17.83
CA LYS A 676 -26.60 7.09 -17.27
C LYS A 676 -25.87 6.57 -16.04
N LYS A 677 -26.62 6.24 -14.97
CA LYS A 677 -26.07 5.93 -13.65
C LYS A 677 -25.07 4.76 -13.65
N ASP A 678 -25.29 3.78 -14.51
CA ASP A 678 -24.51 2.54 -14.55
C ASP A 678 -23.65 2.41 -15.83
N ASP A 679 -23.47 3.52 -16.56
CA ASP A 679 -22.70 3.58 -17.80
C ASP A 679 -21.56 4.60 -17.66
N VAL A 680 -20.37 4.11 -17.31
CA VAL A 680 -19.14 4.92 -17.15
C VAL A 680 -18.77 5.65 -18.45
N TYR A 681 -19.09 5.08 -19.59
CA TYR A 681 -18.81 5.69 -20.90
C TYR A 681 -19.69 6.92 -21.17
N SER A 682 -20.79 7.08 -20.45
CA SER A 682 -21.59 8.30 -20.48
C SER A 682 -20.99 9.45 -19.65
N TYR A 683 -19.93 9.20 -18.87
CA TYR A 683 -19.26 10.20 -18.05
C TYR A 683 -18.15 10.91 -18.82
N PHE A 684 -17.82 12.12 -18.40
CA PHE A 684 -16.72 12.89 -18.97
C PHE A 684 -15.43 12.64 -18.16
N ASN A 685 -14.41 12.07 -18.80
CA ASN A 685 -13.18 11.70 -18.13
C ASN A 685 -12.31 12.92 -17.82
N TYR A 686 -11.98 13.13 -16.56
CA TYR A 686 -11.10 14.21 -16.13
C TYR A 686 -9.67 14.10 -16.71
N GLY A 687 -9.16 12.90 -16.90
CA GLY A 687 -7.85 12.68 -17.54
C GLY A 687 -7.82 13.21 -18.97
N SER A 688 -8.93 13.06 -19.73
CA SER A 688 -9.07 13.65 -21.07
C SER A 688 -9.09 15.17 -21.02
N LEU A 689 -9.78 15.77 -20.04
CA LEU A 689 -9.76 17.22 -19.83
C LEU A 689 -8.34 17.73 -19.58
N LYS A 690 -7.58 17.05 -18.71
CA LYS A 690 -6.21 17.40 -18.40
C LYS A 690 -5.32 17.40 -19.64
N ALA A 691 -5.42 16.37 -20.47
CA ALA A 691 -4.69 16.28 -21.74
C ALA A 691 -5.09 17.41 -22.72
N GLN A 692 -6.38 17.71 -22.81
CA GLN A 692 -6.89 18.80 -23.66
C GLN A 692 -6.40 20.18 -23.18
N MET A 693 -6.42 20.42 -21.86
CA MET A 693 -5.94 21.67 -21.26
C MET A 693 -4.42 21.82 -21.38
N GLN A 694 -3.65 20.74 -21.36
CA GLN A 694 -2.22 20.76 -21.65
C GLN A 694 -1.91 21.26 -23.06
N ASN A 695 -2.78 20.99 -24.03
CA ASN A 695 -2.64 21.52 -25.40
C ASN A 695 -2.82 23.03 -25.48
N TYR A 696 -3.41 23.69 -24.46
CA TYR A 696 -3.51 25.15 -24.37
C TYR A 696 -2.35 25.79 -23.57
N SER A 697 -1.62 25.00 -22.80
CA SER A 697 -0.58 25.48 -21.87
C SER A 697 0.54 26.26 -22.56
N GLU A 698 0.68 26.12 -23.87
CA GLU A 698 1.67 26.85 -24.67
C GLU A 698 1.25 28.30 -24.94
N THR A 699 -0.06 28.57 -24.97
CA THR A 699 -0.62 29.92 -25.17
C THR A 699 -1.12 30.52 -23.84
N VAL A 700 -1.34 29.69 -22.82
CA VAL A 700 -1.88 30.08 -21.52
C VAL A 700 -0.84 29.72 -20.43
N GLY A 701 -0.30 30.70 -19.76
CA GLY A 701 0.76 30.49 -18.76
C GLY A 701 0.30 29.71 -17.52
N ASN A 702 -0.98 29.75 -17.16
CA ASN A 702 -1.53 29.04 -16.02
C ASN A 702 -2.92 28.50 -16.33
N THR A 703 -3.11 27.21 -16.02
CA THR A 703 -4.43 26.56 -16.07
C THR A 703 -4.75 25.98 -14.70
N VAL A 704 -5.91 26.34 -14.16
CA VAL A 704 -6.41 25.86 -12.88
C VAL A 704 -7.76 25.20 -13.10
N VAL A 705 -7.92 23.97 -12.65
CA VAL A 705 -9.21 23.27 -12.70
C VAL A 705 -9.69 23.03 -11.27
N VAL A 706 -10.90 23.49 -10.98
CA VAL A 706 -11.58 23.28 -9.70
C VAL A 706 -12.83 22.45 -9.97
N SER A 707 -12.94 21.31 -9.32
CA SER A 707 -14.11 20.45 -9.40
C SER A 707 -14.83 20.48 -8.05
N ASP A 708 -16.00 21.12 -8.03
CA ASP A 708 -16.94 21.08 -6.90
C ASP A 708 -18.04 20.06 -7.21
N ALA A 709 -17.80 18.81 -6.81
CA ALA A 709 -18.62 17.68 -7.15
C ALA A 709 -19.50 17.24 -5.98
N ALA A 710 -20.81 17.52 -6.07
CA ALA A 710 -21.78 17.12 -5.06
C ALA A 710 -21.98 15.60 -5.03
N GLY A 711 -21.92 15.03 -3.83
CA GLY A 711 -22.32 13.63 -3.56
C GLY A 711 -21.29 12.56 -3.92
N SER A 712 -20.02 12.92 -4.07
CA SER A 712 -18.95 11.96 -4.35
C SER A 712 -17.60 12.40 -3.77
N GLU A 713 -16.67 11.44 -3.65
CA GLU A 713 -15.27 11.65 -3.23
C GLU A 713 -14.41 12.36 -4.29
N ALA A 714 -15.01 12.92 -5.33
CA ALA A 714 -14.33 13.48 -6.50
C ALA A 714 -14.24 15.02 -6.52
N SER A 715 -14.33 15.67 -5.36
CA SER A 715 -14.00 17.10 -5.26
C SER A 715 -12.50 17.29 -5.17
N PHE A 716 -11.92 18.01 -6.13
CA PHE A 716 -10.48 18.26 -6.18
C PHE A 716 -10.18 19.61 -6.85
N TYR A 717 -9.00 20.13 -6.60
CA TYR A 717 -8.42 21.20 -7.40
C TYR A 717 -7.03 20.79 -7.88
N GLU A 718 -6.66 21.17 -9.07
CA GLU A 718 -5.36 20.88 -9.64
C GLU A 718 -4.81 22.12 -10.37
N LEU A 719 -3.56 22.44 -10.11
CA LEU A 719 -2.77 23.41 -10.86
C LEU A 719 -2.01 22.63 -11.95
N THR A 720 -2.38 22.84 -13.21
CA THR A 720 -1.62 22.31 -14.34
C THR A 720 -0.68 23.41 -14.85
N ARG A 721 0.63 23.15 -14.78
CA ARG A 721 1.65 23.96 -15.46
C ARG A 721 1.95 23.36 -16.83
#